data_6d3896880f67891875cd2097b7d2cfc5
#
_entry.id   6d3896880f67891875cd2097b7d2cfc5
#
_cell.length_a   1.000
_cell.length_b   1.000
_cell.length_c   1.000
_cell.angle_alpha   90.00
_cell.angle_beta   90.00
_cell.angle_gamma   90.00
#
_symmetry.space_group_name_H-M   'P 1'
#
loop_
_entity.id
_entity.type
_entity.pdbx_description
1 polymer ?
#
loop_
_entity_poly.entity_id
_entity_poly.type
_entity_poly.pdbx_seq_one_letter_code
_entity_poly.pdbx_strand_id
1 'polypeptide(L)'
;MYDGGMTGWGPELVKRRPDVTMEIVDKFLTRMFRTNPDFAGLFLPGNFDLRPLNLRLARHKPANTVRIVVLGESAAQGVPVPSFGFAPQLRAQLRQRYPGREFEVIDTGIVAVNSHVVYQVARELAGFEPDLFIVYAGNNEVVGPYGPGCAYLSRMPPLWVIRASVFVRSTRTGQWLASLIGRISSSGGRAAEWGGMSMFVDNAVAADDPRLDAVYGAFAENLRGVVRAASGAGAKTLLCTVVANLRDCPPFLSRHGSRFAASDQAAWRAAHERGRLAWILGDSAEARAQLDKALRIDPDFADTSFMLGTLDLQSGDIAPARRHFVDALHFDALRFRPDPQINRVIRDVAAEGLTGASLLDAAVEMGSDPASKGPICGRDLLFEHVHLDWRGNFELARMMARSSAAALSGRDPGESGWLESAACAGALGYTPHERLPMLLGIDVLVRKPPFTNQLTYVDDQARMAREIEVATRDRTAPGTLLDAARTAEDALAEDPGNPALAGILEGIDLDKGDTGGALAMARRVAELVPSDFALAADQASILMRMGRLDEAGRILTGASSSGADLDLLCPVLRDFWIRSARLGEGVAFLGKALSLRPRDTRLRIVRGELFRASGDTAAAEREFRGVLAMDPSSEDALEALVGILNDAGKGEDAARQSADSAPSQPRNQQNHLRAAKYFESRGDRDGQVGCLLAAERSGPVNATFELTLALKLYQLKRMDAMMEHLGEARRLSAFEGNPEVTDSITGLIARMRAEWERAQEPQ
;
A
#
# COMPACT_ATOMS: atom_id res chain seq x y z
N MET A 1 -19.03 21.00 18.96
CA MET A 1 -19.22 19.65 19.50
C MET A 1 -19.55 18.73 18.36
N TYR A 2 -18.71 17.75 18.13
CA TYR A 2 -18.96 16.69 17.20
C TYR A 2 -20.13 15.86 17.74
N ASP A 3 -21.26 15.87 17.07
CA ASP A 3 -22.42 15.05 17.41
C ASP A 3 -22.44 13.73 16.63
N GLY A 4 -21.24 13.24 16.28
CA GLY A 4 -21.07 12.04 15.50
C GLY A 4 -20.88 10.83 16.40
N GLY A 5 -21.81 9.89 16.35
CA GLY A 5 -21.44 8.48 16.55
C GLY A 5 -20.34 8.12 15.55
N MET A 6 -19.51 7.11 15.85
CA MET A 6 -18.49 6.60 14.92
C MET A 6 -19.18 5.90 13.74
N THR A 7 -19.86 6.67 12.90
CA THR A 7 -20.42 6.24 11.63
C THR A 7 -19.43 6.59 10.52
N GLY A 8 -19.47 5.90 9.40
CA GLY A 8 -18.59 6.18 8.25
C GLY A 8 -18.79 7.59 7.69
N TRP A 9 -19.92 8.22 8.01
CA TRP A 9 -20.31 9.55 7.54
C TRP A 9 -20.81 10.41 8.69
N GLY A 10 -20.16 11.54 8.93
CA GLY A 10 -20.55 12.55 9.91
C GLY A 10 -21.08 13.83 9.25
N PRO A 11 -21.89 14.66 9.98
CA PRO A 11 -22.32 15.95 9.47
C PRO A 11 -21.10 16.86 9.25
N GLU A 12 -21.09 17.57 8.13
CA GLU A 12 -20.05 18.53 7.83
C GLU A 12 -20.18 19.77 8.73
N LEU A 13 -19.12 20.06 9.51
CA LEU A 13 -19.05 21.29 10.30
C LEU A 13 -18.63 22.46 9.40
N VAL A 14 -19.59 23.21 8.90
CA VAL A 14 -19.32 24.48 8.21
C VAL A 14 -18.80 25.49 9.26
N LYS A 15 -17.59 26.03 9.06
CA LYS A 15 -17.08 27.14 9.86
C LYS A 15 -18.07 28.29 9.77
N ARG A 16 -18.52 28.82 10.91
CA ARG A 16 -19.39 30.02 10.98
C ARG A 16 -18.71 31.14 10.19
N ARG A 17 -19.27 31.52 9.05
CA ARG A 17 -18.98 32.80 8.42
C ARG A 17 -19.86 33.87 9.10
N PRO A 18 -19.30 35.02 9.48
CA PRO A 18 -20.06 36.05 10.16
C PRO A 18 -21.17 36.69 9.30
N ASP A 19 -21.15 36.45 8.01
CA ASP A 19 -22.05 36.94 6.97
C ASP A 19 -23.19 35.97 6.60
N VAL A 20 -23.25 34.78 7.22
CA VAL A 20 -24.26 33.78 6.91
C VAL A 20 -25.27 33.66 8.04
N THR A 21 -26.58 33.82 7.73
CA THR A 21 -27.63 33.67 8.71
C THR A 21 -27.74 32.25 9.24
N MET A 22 -28.11 32.11 10.55
CA MET A 22 -28.23 30.79 11.19
C MET A 22 -29.17 29.84 10.46
N GLU A 23 -30.18 30.36 9.77
CA GLU A 23 -31.15 29.58 8.98
C GLU A 23 -30.51 28.94 7.75
N ILE A 24 -29.56 29.64 7.10
CA ILE A 24 -28.78 29.10 5.98
C ILE A 24 -27.75 28.06 6.47
N VAL A 25 -27.11 28.32 7.62
CA VAL A 25 -26.17 27.40 8.26
C VAL A 25 -26.86 26.11 8.67
N ASP A 26 -28.05 26.17 9.24
CA ASP A 26 -28.81 24.99 9.66
C ASP A 26 -29.31 24.17 8.47
N LYS A 27 -29.75 24.80 7.39
CA LYS A 27 -30.11 24.12 6.12
C LYS A 27 -28.91 23.50 5.41
N PHE A 28 -27.71 24.05 5.55
CA PHE A 28 -26.48 23.50 5.00
C PHE A 28 -25.95 22.34 5.86
N LEU A 29 -25.96 22.47 7.18
CA LEU A 29 -25.47 21.46 8.12
C LEU A 29 -26.27 20.14 8.06
N THR A 30 -27.55 20.21 7.70
CA THR A 30 -28.43 19.03 7.60
C THR A 30 -28.35 18.31 6.27
N ARG A 31 -27.65 18.86 5.25
CA ARG A 31 -27.67 18.34 3.87
C ARG A 31 -26.37 17.70 3.39
N MET A 32 -25.22 18.13 3.93
CA MET A 32 -23.92 17.61 3.52
C MET A 32 -23.27 16.77 4.62
N PHE A 33 -22.74 15.63 4.23
CA PHE A 33 -21.98 14.71 5.07
C PHE A 33 -20.57 14.57 4.52
N ARG A 34 -19.62 14.30 5.39
CA ARG A 34 -18.26 13.94 5.01
C ARG A 34 -17.88 12.60 5.63
N THR A 35 -16.90 11.93 5.03
CA THR A 35 -16.30 10.73 5.63
C THR A 35 -15.75 11.04 7.02
N ASN A 36 -15.98 10.11 7.95
CA ASN A 36 -15.40 10.19 9.28
C ASN A 36 -13.97 9.62 9.24
N PRO A 37 -12.93 10.43 9.50
CA PRO A 37 -11.55 9.93 9.48
C PRO A 37 -11.28 8.83 10.52
N ASP A 38 -12.05 8.81 11.62
CA ASP A 38 -11.88 7.86 12.72
C ASP A 38 -12.70 6.56 12.53
N PHE A 39 -13.35 6.40 11.38
CA PHE A 39 -14.23 5.24 11.12
C PHE A 39 -13.48 3.90 11.24
N ALA A 40 -12.26 3.83 10.76
CA ALA A 40 -11.44 2.62 10.85
C ALA A 40 -11.19 2.16 12.30
N GLY A 41 -11.22 3.09 13.27
CA GLY A 41 -11.10 2.79 14.69
C GLY A 41 -12.24 1.95 15.29
N LEU A 42 -13.34 1.72 14.56
CA LEU A 42 -14.37 0.73 14.95
C LEU A 42 -13.85 -0.70 14.84
N PHE A 43 -12.90 -0.96 13.95
CA PHE A 43 -12.42 -2.28 13.56
C PHE A 43 -10.96 -2.50 13.93
N LEU A 44 -10.18 -1.45 13.97
CA LEU A 44 -8.73 -1.45 14.14
C LEU A 44 -8.33 -0.81 15.47
N PRO A 45 -7.16 -1.13 16.01
CA PRO A 45 -6.59 -0.39 17.15
C PRO A 45 -6.46 1.09 16.83
N GLY A 46 -6.77 1.96 17.83
CA GLY A 46 -6.88 3.41 17.64
C GLY A 46 -5.60 4.18 17.22
N ASN A 47 -4.49 3.48 17.02
CA ASN A 47 -3.21 4.05 16.57
C ASN A 47 -2.95 3.82 15.08
N PHE A 48 -3.85 3.13 14.36
CA PHE A 48 -3.68 2.91 12.94
C PHE A 48 -4.28 4.08 12.19
N ASP A 49 -3.43 4.88 11.55
CA ASP A 49 -3.82 6.01 10.71
C ASP A 49 -4.29 5.54 9.31
N LEU A 50 -5.30 4.67 9.31
CA LEU A 50 -5.95 4.16 8.10
C LEU A 50 -7.24 4.93 7.89
N ARG A 51 -7.17 5.96 7.03
CA ARG A 51 -8.28 6.88 6.79
C ARG A 51 -8.99 6.56 5.48
N PRO A 52 -10.33 6.64 5.45
CA PRO A 52 -11.06 6.68 4.19
C PRO A 52 -10.70 7.95 3.41
N LEU A 53 -10.98 7.94 2.10
CA LEU A 53 -10.88 9.14 1.28
C LEU A 53 -11.76 10.27 1.88
N ASN A 54 -11.27 11.50 1.81
CA ASN A 54 -12.02 12.67 2.28
C ASN A 54 -13.11 13.03 1.26
N LEU A 55 -14.28 12.43 1.42
CA LEU A 55 -15.41 12.59 0.52
C LEU A 55 -16.49 13.46 1.15
N ARG A 56 -17.23 14.19 0.30
CA ARG A 56 -18.41 14.97 0.67
C ARG A 56 -19.62 14.45 -0.10
N LEU A 57 -20.72 14.24 0.59
CA LEU A 57 -21.92 13.66 0.01
C LEU A 57 -23.17 14.31 0.58
N ALA A 58 -24.06 14.75 -0.30
CA ALA A 58 -25.39 15.14 0.09
C ALA A 58 -26.22 13.88 0.38
N ARG A 59 -27.03 13.91 1.46
CA ARG A 59 -27.89 12.78 1.80
C ARG A 59 -28.90 12.49 0.68
N HIS A 60 -29.50 13.54 0.14
CA HIS A 60 -30.38 13.43 -1.02
C HIS A 60 -29.59 13.74 -2.28
N LYS A 61 -29.66 12.86 -3.25
CA LYS A 61 -28.95 13.07 -4.53
C LYS A 61 -29.61 14.17 -5.36
N PRO A 62 -28.84 14.95 -6.13
CA PRO A 62 -29.40 15.92 -7.07
C PRO A 62 -30.33 15.26 -8.08
N ALA A 63 -31.27 16.03 -8.63
CA ALA A 63 -32.12 15.56 -9.72
C ALA A 63 -31.28 15.14 -10.94
N ASN A 64 -31.74 14.15 -11.67
CA ASN A 64 -31.06 13.61 -12.87
C ASN A 64 -29.67 12.98 -12.60
N THR A 65 -29.35 12.65 -11.32
CA THR A 65 -28.08 12.04 -10.93
C THR A 65 -28.24 10.55 -10.70
N VAL A 66 -27.30 9.77 -11.25
CA VAL A 66 -27.10 8.36 -10.93
C VAL A 66 -25.98 8.26 -9.92
N ARG A 67 -26.28 7.71 -8.72
CA ARG A 67 -25.32 7.56 -7.63
C ARG A 67 -24.83 6.13 -7.55
N ILE A 68 -23.54 5.95 -7.80
CA ILE A 68 -22.83 4.68 -7.76
C ILE A 68 -21.85 4.71 -6.58
N VAL A 69 -21.95 3.72 -5.72
CA VAL A 69 -21.03 3.58 -4.57
C VAL A 69 -20.09 2.42 -4.86
N VAL A 70 -18.80 2.71 -4.91
CA VAL A 70 -17.73 1.70 -4.99
C VAL A 70 -17.33 1.30 -3.60
N LEU A 71 -17.45 0.02 -3.31
CA LEU A 71 -17.14 -0.61 -2.03
C LEU A 71 -15.93 -1.53 -2.19
N GLY A 72 -14.90 -1.35 -1.37
CA GLY A 72 -13.73 -2.22 -1.44
C GLY A 72 -12.59 -1.83 -0.54
N GLU A 73 -11.42 -2.28 -0.90
CA GLU A 73 -10.17 -2.19 -0.16
C GLU A 73 -9.19 -1.23 -0.86
N SER A 74 -7.87 -1.38 -0.64
CA SER A 74 -6.85 -0.51 -1.24
C SER A 74 -6.86 -0.49 -2.77
N ALA A 75 -7.13 -1.63 -3.42
CA ALA A 75 -7.26 -1.70 -4.88
C ALA A 75 -8.48 -0.93 -5.39
N ALA A 76 -9.59 -0.93 -4.64
CA ALA A 76 -10.76 -0.13 -4.96
C ALA A 76 -10.49 1.36 -4.71
N GLN A 77 -9.77 1.71 -3.63
CA GLN A 77 -9.35 3.08 -3.35
C GLN A 77 -8.44 3.67 -4.44
N GLY A 78 -7.85 2.83 -5.30
CA GLY A 78 -6.97 3.28 -6.37
C GLY A 78 -5.54 3.62 -5.90
N VAL A 79 -5.02 2.87 -4.92
CA VAL A 79 -3.61 2.98 -4.50
C VAL A 79 -2.70 2.73 -5.70
N PRO A 80 -1.65 3.55 -5.94
CA PRO A 80 -1.09 4.56 -5.05
C PRO A 80 -1.70 5.96 -5.18
N VAL A 81 -2.41 6.26 -6.28
CA VAL A 81 -2.99 7.58 -6.56
C VAL A 81 -4.47 7.43 -6.90
N PRO A 82 -5.38 7.64 -5.93
CA PRO A 82 -6.82 7.44 -6.10
C PRO A 82 -7.44 8.17 -7.29
N SER A 83 -6.90 9.33 -7.67
CA SER A 83 -7.37 10.12 -8.81
C SER A 83 -7.28 9.39 -10.15
N PHE A 84 -6.45 8.35 -10.24
CA PHE A 84 -6.23 7.54 -11.43
C PHE A 84 -6.68 6.08 -11.27
N GLY A 85 -7.35 5.76 -10.17
CA GLY A 85 -8.00 4.47 -9.95
C GLY A 85 -9.18 4.23 -10.90
N PHE A 86 -9.76 3.04 -10.83
CA PHE A 86 -10.87 2.70 -11.72
C PHE A 86 -12.16 3.49 -11.42
N ALA A 87 -12.39 3.99 -10.21
CA ALA A 87 -13.61 4.72 -9.87
C ALA A 87 -13.75 6.06 -10.62
N PRO A 88 -12.76 6.98 -10.66
CA PRO A 88 -12.83 8.15 -11.53
C PRO A 88 -12.86 7.81 -13.02
N GLN A 89 -12.18 6.75 -13.47
CA GLN A 89 -12.22 6.28 -14.84
C GLN A 89 -13.63 5.76 -15.21
N LEU A 90 -14.29 5.02 -14.32
CA LEU A 90 -15.69 4.60 -14.45
C LEU A 90 -16.62 5.82 -14.62
N ARG A 91 -16.43 6.86 -13.80
CA ARG A 91 -17.21 8.11 -13.92
C ARG A 91 -17.02 8.74 -15.31
N ALA A 92 -15.80 8.83 -15.79
CA ALA A 92 -15.48 9.38 -17.11
C ALA A 92 -16.16 8.57 -18.23
N GLN A 93 -16.09 7.23 -18.19
CA GLN A 93 -16.75 6.34 -19.13
C GLN A 93 -18.26 6.57 -19.18
N LEU A 94 -18.93 6.62 -18.03
CA LEU A 94 -20.38 6.80 -17.94
C LEU A 94 -20.83 8.20 -18.39
N ARG A 95 -20.10 9.25 -18.03
CA ARG A 95 -20.39 10.62 -18.50
C ARG A 95 -20.31 10.73 -20.03
N GLN A 96 -19.29 10.13 -20.63
CA GLN A 96 -19.15 10.11 -22.09
C GLN A 96 -20.31 9.35 -22.77
N ARG A 97 -20.67 8.21 -22.20
CA ARG A 97 -21.69 7.33 -22.81
C ARG A 97 -23.11 7.88 -22.69
N TYR A 98 -23.36 8.67 -21.62
CA TYR A 98 -24.68 9.20 -21.29
C TYR A 98 -24.63 10.71 -20.98
N PRO A 99 -24.35 11.56 -21.96
CA PRO A 99 -24.07 12.99 -21.75
C PRO A 99 -25.25 13.81 -21.19
N GLY A 100 -26.44 13.24 -21.14
CA GLY A 100 -27.61 13.89 -20.54
C GLY A 100 -27.85 13.55 -19.06
N ARG A 101 -26.94 12.81 -18.40
CA ARG A 101 -27.05 12.41 -17.00
C ARG A 101 -25.82 12.77 -16.22
N GLU A 102 -26.01 13.12 -14.96
CA GLU A 102 -24.91 13.28 -14.00
C GLU A 102 -24.61 11.94 -13.32
N PHE A 103 -23.33 11.66 -13.08
CA PHE A 103 -22.86 10.47 -12.38
C PHE A 103 -22.01 10.85 -11.19
N GLU A 104 -22.49 10.49 -9.99
CA GLU A 104 -21.70 10.51 -8.77
C GLU A 104 -21.14 9.10 -8.53
N VAL A 105 -19.85 8.91 -8.76
CA VAL A 105 -19.13 7.68 -8.42
C VAL A 105 -18.37 7.94 -7.13
N ILE A 106 -18.83 7.31 -6.05
CA ILE A 106 -18.35 7.53 -4.69
C ILE A 106 -17.46 6.35 -4.31
N ASP A 107 -16.16 6.59 -4.29
CA ASP A 107 -15.18 5.59 -3.89
C ASP A 107 -15.02 5.57 -2.38
N THR A 108 -15.42 4.48 -1.75
CA THR A 108 -15.33 4.27 -0.31
C THR A 108 -14.28 3.21 0.06
N GLY A 109 -13.34 2.94 -0.82
CA GLY A 109 -12.21 2.06 -0.57
C GLY A 109 -11.38 2.53 0.62
N ILE A 110 -10.93 1.58 1.44
CA ILE A 110 -10.08 1.83 2.61
C ILE A 110 -8.95 0.80 2.61
N VAL A 111 -7.71 1.26 2.85
CA VAL A 111 -6.55 0.37 2.90
C VAL A 111 -6.65 -0.63 4.05
N ALA A 112 -6.20 -1.87 3.82
CA ALA A 112 -6.05 -2.93 4.83
C ALA A 112 -7.34 -3.33 5.58
N VAL A 113 -8.51 -3.02 5.05
CA VAL A 113 -9.81 -3.50 5.54
C VAL A 113 -10.25 -4.75 4.77
N ASN A 114 -11.37 -5.33 5.20
CA ASN A 114 -12.00 -6.49 4.54
C ASN A 114 -13.53 -6.37 4.54
N SER A 115 -14.24 -7.42 4.15
CA SER A 115 -15.69 -7.42 3.98
C SER A 115 -16.49 -7.04 5.24
N HIS A 116 -15.94 -7.22 6.45
CA HIS A 116 -16.60 -6.77 7.68
C HIS A 116 -16.78 -5.25 7.70
N VAL A 117 -15.79 -4.51 7.22
CA VAL A 117 -15.82 -3.05 7.08
C VAL A 117 -16.69 -2.64 5.91
N VAL A 118 -16.50 -3.28 4.74
CA VAL A 118 -17.27 -3.05 3.51
C VAL A 118 -18.78 -3.18 3.75
N TYR A 119 -19.20 -4.22 4.49
CA TYR A 119 -20.60 -4.41 4.86
C TYR A 119 -21.15 -3.26 5.71
N GLN A 120 -20.38 -2.75 6.66
CA GLN A 120 -20.82 -1.63 7.50
C GLN A 120 -20.97 -0.34 6.68
N VAL A 121 -20.01 -0.05 5.79
CA VAL A 121 -20.08 1.09 4.85
C VAL A 121 -21.33 0.99 3.97
N ALA A 122 -21.60 -0.19 3.41
CA ALA A 122 -22.79 -0.42 2.58
C ALA A 122 -24.09 -0.13 3.33
N ARG A 123 -24.20 -0.57 4.59
CA ARG A 123 -25.39 -0.32 5.44
C ARG A 123 -25.64 1.18 5.68
N GLU A 124 -24.58 1.94 5.88
CA GLU A 124 -24.70 3.37 6.11
C GLU A 124 -25.09 4.11 4.83
N LEU A 125 -24.42 3.78 3.72
CA LEU A 125 -24.65 4.44 2.44
C LEU A 125 -25.97 4.04 1.77
N ALA A 126 -26.60 2.96 2.20
CA ALA A 126 -27.98 2.64 1.83
C ALA A 126 -28.97 3.79 2.15
N GLY A 127 -28.68 4.62 3.19
CA GLY A 127 -29.46 5.80 3.55
C GLY A 127 -29.20 7.06 2.69
N PHE A 128 -28.35 6.97 1.66
CA PHE A 128 -27.93 8.11 0.83
C PHE A 128 -28.43 8.01 -0.63
N GLU A 129 -29.52 7.33 -0.86
CA GLU A 129 -30.18 7.18 -2.17
C GLU A 129 -29.24 6.63 -3.28
N PRO A 130 -28.51 5.53 -3.04
CA PRO A 130 -27.70 4.90 -4.08
C PRO A 130 -28.58 4.28 -5.16
N ASP A 131 -28.10 4.23 -6.40
CA ASP A 131 -28.72 3.47 -7.50
C ASP A 131 -27.99 2.12 -7.70
N LEU A 132 -26.68 2.09 -7.43
CA LEU A 132 -25.85 0.91 -7.60
C LEU A 132 -24.74 0.86 -6.55
N PHE A 133 -24.53 -0.32 -5.97
CA PHE A 133 -23.29 -0.66 -5.29
C PHE A 133 -22.42 -1.52 -6.19
N ILE A 134 -21.15 -1.18 -6.33
CA ILE A 134 -20.09 -2.00 -6.95
C ILE A 134 -19.21 -2.53 -5.83
N VAL A 135 -19.09 -3.84 -5.71
CA VAL A 135 -18.27 -4.49 -4.68
C VAL A 135 -17.03 -5.08 -5.34
N TYR A 136 -15.87 -4.51 -5.05
CA TYR A 136 -14.56 -5.01 -5.46
C TYR A 136 -13.69 -5.21 -4.21
N ALA A 137 -13.88 -6.38 -3.55
CA ALA A 137 -13.27 -6.70 -2.25
C ALA A 137 -12.99 -8.20 -2.14
N GLY A 138 -11.96 -8.56 -1.40
CA GLY A 138 -11.55 -9.95 -1.17
C GLY A 138 -10.04 -10.15 -1.02
N ASN A 139 -9.22 -9.09 -1.15
CA ASN A 139 -7.76 -9.19 -1.02
C ASN A 139 -7.33 -9.45 0.43
N ASN A 140 -8.06 -8.90 1.40
CA ASN A 140 -7.65 -8.86 2.80
C ASN A 140 -8.54 -9.70 3.72
N GLU A 141 -9.32 -10.67 3.22
CA GLU A 141 -10.25 -11.44 4.05
C GLU A 141 -9.53 -12.24 5.15
N VAL A 142 -8.33 -12.71 4.87
CA VAL A 142 -7.52 -13.48 5.82
C VAL A 142 -6.68 -12.60 6.73
N VAL A 143 -6.10 -11.53 6.20
CA VAL A 143 -5.16 -10.65 6.94
C VAL A 143 -5.84 -9.44 7.57
N GLY A 144 -6.98 -9.02 7.07
CA GLY A 144 -7.74 -7.87 7.56
C GLY A 144 -8.37 -8.07 8.95
N PRO A 145 -9.16 -7.09 9.42
CA PRO A 145 -9.78 -7.17 10.74
C PRO A 145 -10.56 -8.46 10.98
N TYR A 146 -10.31 -9.11 12.12
CA TYR A 146 -10.90 -10.38 12.51
C TYR A 146 -10.51 -11.61 11.68
N GLY A 147 -9.64 -11.49 10.70
CA GLY A 147 -9.06 -12.61 9.96
C GLY A 147 -8.05 -13.41 10.79
N PRO A 148 -7.81 -14.69 10.47
CA PRO A 148 -6.86 -15.54 11.20
C PRO A 148 -5.40 -15.14 11.03
N GLY A 149 -5.05 -14.39 9.97
CA GLY A 149 -3.75 -13.79 9.74
C GLY A 149 -3.59 -12.37 10.30
N CYS A 150 -4.62 -11.86 10.99
CA CYS A 150 -4.61 -10.52 11.57
C CYS A 150 -3.52 -10.36 12.65
N ALA A 151 -2.71 -9.31 12.55
CA ALA A 151 -1.55 -9.10 13.44
C ALA A 151 -1.90 -8.66 14.87
N TYR A 152 -3.14 -8.23 15.13
CA TYR A 152 -3.56 -7.63 16.40
C TYR A 152 -4.73 -8.37 17.09
N LEU A 153 -5.17 -9.50 16.56
CA LEU A 153 -6.21 -10.33 17.18
C LEU A 153 -5.72 -11.77 17.25
N SER A 154 -5.64 -12.32 18.45
CA SER A 154 -5.18 -13.69 18.66
C SER A 154 -6.24 -14.77 18.37
N ARG A 155 -7.51 -14.40 18.21
CA ARG A 155 -8.61 -15.33 17.93
C ARG A 155 -9.64 -14.69 17.01
N MET A 156 -10.15 -15.47 16.06
CA MET A 156 -11.26 -15.09 15.17
C MET A 156 -12.59 -15.29 15.94
N PRO A 157 -13.34 -14.22 16.28
CA PRO A 157 -14.64 -14.37 16.93
C PRO A 157 -15.71 -14.80 15.91
N PRO A 158 -16.78 -15.45 16.34
CA PRO A 158 -17.93 -15.72 15.47
C PRO A 158 -18.54 -14.45 14.89
N LEU A 159 -19.09 -14.51 13.69
CA LEU A 159 -19.61 -13.35 12.94
C LEU A 159 -20.63 -12.52 13.75
N TRP A 160 -21.51 -13.17 14.51
CA TRP A 160 -22.47 -12.45 15.34
C TRP A 160 -21.81 -11.64 16.46
N VAL A 161 -20.69 -12.11 17.03
CA VAL A 161 -19.90 -11.37 18.03
C VAL A 161 -19.24 -10.15 17.38
N ILE A 162 -18.68 -10.31 16.18
CA ILE A 162 -18.10 -9.20 15.41
C ILE A 162 -19.16 -8.11 15.20
N ARG A 163 -20.33 -8.48 14.68
CA ARG A 163 -21.44 -7.55 14.41
C ARG A 163 -21.95 -6.87 15.68
N ALA A 164 -22.08 -7.61 16.77
CA ALA A 164 -22.47 -7.05 18.07
C ALA A 164 -21.42 -6.07 18.62
N SER A 165 -20.13 -6.43 18.52
CA SER A 165 -19.03 -5.54 18.94
C SER A 165 -19.01 -4.24 18.14
N VAL A 166 -19.13 -4.30 16.82
CA VAL A 166 -19.20 -3.12 15.95
C VAL A 166 -20.43 -2.26 16.32
N PHE A 167 -21.59 -2.88 16.51
CA PHE A 167 -22.81 -2.17 16.94
C PHE A 167 -22.62 -1.46 18.28
N VAL A 168 -22.06 -2.12 19.29
CA VAL A 168 -21.78 -1.50 20.60
C VAL A 168 -20.81 -0.33 20.45
N ARG A 169 -19.70 -0.53 19.73
CA ARG A 169 -18.70 0.54 19.49
C ARG A 169 -19.23 1.71 18.68
N SER A 170 -20.25 1.52 17.85
CA SER A 170 -20.91 2.62 17.13
C SER A 170 -21.78 3.49 18.03
N THR A 171 -22.10 3.06 19.27
CA THR A 171 -22.90 3.82 20.24
C THR A 171 -22.02 4.68 21.16
N ARG A 172 -22.53 5.84 21.62
CA ARG A 172 -21.82 6.73 22.56
C ARG A 172 -21.47 6.04 23.88
N THR A 173 -22.38 5.23 24.39
CA THR A 173 -22.16 4.45 25.62
C THR A 173 -21.09 3.39 25.44
N GLY A 174 -21.07 2.71 24.30
CA GLY A 174 -20.02 1.74 23.96
C GLY A 174 -18.64 2.39 23.79
N GLN A 175 -18.58 3.55 23.18
CA GLN A 175 -17.33 4.33 23.03
C GLN A 175 -16.81 4.80 24.39
N TRP A 176 -17.70 5.29 25.26
CA TRP A 176 -17.34 5.65 26.63
C TRP A 176 -16.79 4.44 27.40
N LEU A 177 -17.46 3.30 27.32
CA LEU A 177 -17.02 2.06 27.97
C LEU A 177 -15.66 1.58 27.41
N ALA A 178 -15.49 1.61 26.08
CA ALA A 178 -14.22 1.25 25.43
C ALA A 178 -13.08 2.18 25.88
N SER A 179 -13.34 3.48 26.02
CA SER A 179 -12.35 4.46 26.51
C SER A 179 -11.96 4.19 27.98
N LEU A 180 -12.89 3.73 28.80
CA LEU A 180 -12.64 3.38 30.19
C LEU A 180 -11.79 2.11 30.30
N ILE A 181 -12.14 1.08 29.52
CA ILE A 181 -11.38 -0.18 29.43
C ILE A 181 -9.96 0.07 28.91
N GLY A 182 -9.83 0.92 27.87
CA GLY A 182 -8.53 1.30 27.33
C GLY A 182 -7.61 1.98 28.34
N ARG A 183 -8.17 2.84 29.23
CA ARG A 183 -7.40 3.46 30.32
C ARG A 183 -6.93 2.47 31.39
N ILE A 184 -7.71 1.41 31.63
CA ILE A 184 -7.40 0.37 32.62
C ILE A 184 -6.41 -0.65 32.03
N SER A 185 -6.54 -0.97 30.72
CA SER A 185 -5.69 -1.95 30.02
C SER A 185 -4.34 -1.39 29.56
N SER A 186 -4.13 -0.08 29.57
CA SER A 186 -2.89 0.57 29.09
C SER A 186 -1.68 0.37 30.01
N SER A 187 -1.76 -0.49 31.03
CA SER A 187 -0.68 -0.72 32.00
C SER A 187 0.38 -1.75 31.55
N GLY A 188 0.42 -2.20 30.30
CA GLY A 188 1.43 -3.21 29.96
C GLY A 188 1.67 -3.60 28.49
N GLY A 189 0.90 -3.12 27.52
CA GLY A 189 1.09 -3.49 26.12
C GLY A 189 1.52 -2.30 25.26
N ARG A 190 2.59 -2.46 24.47
CA ARG A 190 2.92 -1.54 23.38
C ARG A 190 1.70 -1.43 22.47
N ALA A 191 1.18 -0.22 22.31
CA ALA A 191 0.24 0.04 21.23
C ALA A 191 1.00 -0.15 19.92
N ALA A 192 0.62 -1.15 19.11
CA ALA A 192 1.24 -1.40 17.83
C ALA A 192 0.94 -0.21 16.91
N GLU A 193 1.97 0.45 16.40
CA GLU A 193 1.83 1.41 15.31
C GLU A 193 1.63 0.66 13.99
N TRP A 194 0.98 1.31 13.01
CA TRP A 194 0.80 0.71 11.70
C TRP A 194 2.14 0.55 10.97
N GLY A 195 2.64 -0.67 10.91
CA GLY A 195 3.89 -1.03 10.23
C GLY A 195 3.69 -1.53 8.79
N GLY A 196 2.51 -1.32 8.19
CA GLY A 196 2.20 -1.86 6.86
C GLY A 196 2.11 -3.38 6.83
N MET A 197 2.26 -3.98 5.65
CA MET A 197 2.15 -5.42 5.41
C MET A 197 3.14 -6.26 6.24
N SER A 198 4.24 -5.67 6.63
CA SER A 198 5.27 -6.35 7.40
C SER A 198 4.85 -6.80 8.81
N MET A 199 3.78 -6.22 9.37
CA MET A 199 3.21 -6.66 10.66
C MET A 199 2.67 -8.10 10.61
N PHE A 200 2.36 -8.58 9.41
CA PHE A 200 1.69 -9.87 9.20
C PHE A 200 2.65 -11.02 8.88
N VAL A 201 3.95 -10.75 8.72
CA VAL A 201 4.94 -11.75 8.30
C VAL A 201 4.97 -12.97 9.22
N ASP A 202 4.72 -12.76 10.51
CA ASP A 202 4.70 -13.85 11.51
C ASP A 202 3.34 -14.55 11.62
N ASN A 203 2.31 -14.07 10.90
CA ASN A 203 0.93 -14.56 10.98
C ASN A 203 0.53 -15.35 9.73
N ALA A 204 1.34 -16.33 9.36
CA ALA A 204 1.07 -17.18 8.21
C ALA A 204 -0.14 -18.08 8.41
N VAL A 205 -0.95 -18.24 7.35
CA VAL A 205 -2.13 -19.12 7.32
C VAL A 205 -2.00 -20.08 6.14
N ALA A 206 -1.74 -21.35 6.41
CA ALA A 206 -1.59 -22.40 5.40
C ALA A 206 -2.91 -22.63 4.63
N ALA A 207 -2.82 -23.23 3.43
CA ALA A 207 -3.99 -23.47 2.58
C ALA A 207 -5.00 -24.45 3.17
N ASP A 208 -4.54 -25.35 4.04
CA ASP A 208 -5.34 -26.36 4.76
C ASP A 208 -5.74 -25.94 6.18
N ASP A 209 -5.55 -24.65 6.54
CA ASP A 209 -5.95 -24.15 7.85
C ASP A 209 -7.48 -24.14 7.98
N PRO A 210 -8.06 -24.88 8.97
CA PRO A 210 -9.50 -25.00 9.12
C PRO A 210 -10.22 -23.68 9.43
N ARG A 211 -9.49 -22.64 9.84
CA ARG A 211 -10.07 -21.30 10.08
C ARG A 211 -10.50 -20.61 8.79
N LEU A 212 -9.96 -21.04 7.63
CA LEU A 212 -10.33 -20.48 6.32
C LEU A 212 -11.79 -20.71 5.97
N ASP A 213 -12.39 -21.87 6.36
CA ASP A 213 -13.81 -22.12 6.14
C ASP A 213 -14.69 -21.06 6.80
N ALA A 214 -14.33 -20.63 8.01
CA ALA A 214 -15.04 -19.59 8.72
C ALA A 214 -14.85 -18.21 8.06
N VAL A 215 -13.66 -17.94 7.48
CA VAL A 215 -13.40 -16.71 6.69
C VAL A 215 -14.30 -16.67 5.46
N TYR A 216 -14.31 -17.73 4.66
CA TYR A 216 -15.13 -17.80 3.44
C TYR A 216 -16.63 -17.73 3.75
N GLY A 217 -17.06 -18.37 4.82
CA GLY A 217 -18.44 -18.30 5.32
C GLY A 217 -18.83 -16.88 5.74
N ALA A 218 -17.97 -16.18 6.48
CA ALA A 218 -18.19 -14.80 6.90
C ALA A 218 -18.18 -13.84 5.71
N PHE A 219 -17.27 -14.04 4.74
CA PHE A 219 -17.21 -13.28 3.52
C PHE A 219 -18.51 -13.39 2.71
N ALA A 220 -19.00 -14.63 2.48
CA ALA A 220 -20.26 -14.87 1.80
C ALA A 220 -21.44 -14.17 2.50
N GLU A 221 -21.53 -14.25 3.85
CA GLU A 221 -22.59 -13.58 4.62
C GLU A 221 -22.49 -12.05 4.58
N ASN A 222 -21.29 -11.51 4.52
CA ASN A 222 -21.09 -10.07 4.38
C ASN A 222 -21.52 -9.60 2.97
N LEU A 223 -21.17 -10.32 1.90
CA LEU A 223 -21.63 -10.02 0.54
C LEU A 223 -23.17 -10.10 0.43
N ARG A 224 -23.80 -11.15 0.96
CA ARG A 224 -25.28 -11.23 1.03
C ARG A 224 -25.86 -10.05 1.82
N GLY A 225 -25.16 -9.63 2.87
CA GLY A 225 -25.53 -8.46 3.67
C GLY A 225 -25.49 -7.16 2.88
N VAL A 226 -24.47 -6.97 2.04
CA VAL A 226 -24.36 -5.81 1.13
C VAL A 226 -25.51 -5.82 0.12
N VAL A 227 -25.77 -6.97 -0.53
CA VAL A 227 -26.88 -7.09 -1.49
C VAL A 227 -28.23 -6.78 -0.83
N ARG A 228 -28.47 -7.28 0.38
CA ARG A 228 -29.69 -6.99 1.14
C ARG A 228 -29.81 -5.51 1.50
N ALA A 229 -28.71 -4.86 1.89
CA ALA A 229 -28.71 -3.43 2.20
C ALA A 229 -29.02 -2.59 0.95
N ALA A 230 -28.41 -2.95 -0.18
CA ALA A 230 -28.67 -2.31 -1.47
C ALA A 230 -30.13 -2.46 -1.90
N SER A 231 -30.65 -3.69 -1.94
CA SER A 231 -32.03 -3.97 -2.37
C SER A 231 -33.06 -3.32 -1.43
N GLY A 232 -32.78 -3.25 -0.13
CA GLY A 232 -33.62 -2.54 0.86
C GLY A 232 -33.67 -1.03 0.62
N ALA A 233 -32.66 -0.45 0.00
CA ALA A 233 -32.61 0.95 -0.43
C ALA A 233 -33.12 1.18 -1.87
N GLY A 234 -33.57 0.13 -2.57
CA GLY A 234 -33.95 0.21 -3.97
C GLY A 234 -32.79 0.23 -4.96
N ALA A 235 -31.57 0.04 -4.49
CA ALA A 235 -30.35 -0.02 -5.29
C ALA A 235 -30.08 -1.43 -5.82
N LYS A 236 -29.27 -1.51 -6.89
CA LYS A 236 -28.72 -2.78 -7.41
C LYS A 236 -27.31 -3.02 -6.87
N THR A 237 -26.79 -4.23 -7.06
CA THR A 237 -25.44 -4.60 -6.67
C THR A 237 -24.72 -5.29 -7.81
N LEU A 238 -23.51 -4.81 -8.13
CA LEU A 238 -22.58 -5.46 -9.03
C LEU A 238 -21.47 -6.09 -8.16
N LEU A 239 -21.45 -7.42 -8.04
CA LEU A 239 -20.39 -8.15 -7.38
C LEU A 239 -19.27 -8.41 -8.40
N CYS A 240 -18.05 -8.04 -8.10
CA CYS A 240 -16.90 -8.19 -8.98
C CYS A 240 -15.92 -9.20 -8.40
N THR A 241 -15.46 -10.17 -9.19
CA THR A 241 -14.30 -10.99 -8.80
C THR A 241 -13.03 -10.14 -8.80
N VAL A 242 -12.08 -10.51 -7.95
CA VAL A 242 -10.89 -9.70 -7.65
C VAL A 242 -9.69 -10.22 -8.43
N VAL A 243 -8.98 -9.29 -9.07
CA VAL A 243 -7.82 -9.57 -9.92
C VAL A 243 -6.55 -9.62 -9.07
N ALA A 244 -5.66 -10.57 -9.37
CA ALA A 244 -4.34 -10.69 -8.75
C ALA A 244 -3.24 -10.87 -9.79
N ASN A 245 -2.04 -10.41 -9.47
CA ASN A 245 -0.85 -10.68 -10.26
C ASN A 245 -0.43 -12.15 -10.03
N LEU A 246 -0.68 -12.99 -11.02
CA LEU A 246 -0.29 -14.40 -10.99
C LEU A 246 1.14 -14.60 -11.52
N ARG A 247 1.43 -13.97 -12.67
CA ARG A 247 2.64 -14.23 -13.47
C ARG A 247 3.91 -13.65 -12.84
N ASP A 248 3.82 -12.44 -12.31
CA ASP A 248 4.98 -11.65 -11.95
C ASP A 248 5.07 -11.32 -10.44
N CYS A 249 4.20 -11.91 -9.62
CA CYS A 249 4.27 -11.79 -8.16
C CYS A 249 4.47 -13.16 -7.52
N PRO A 250 5.69 -13.53 -7.11
CA PRO A 250 5.94 -14.75 -6.37
C PRO A 250 5.16 -14.82 -5.07
N PRO A 251 4.99 -15.99 -4.47
CA PRO A 251 4.47 -16.13 -3.12
C PRO A 251 5.23 -15.25 -2.12
N PHE A 252 4.50 -14.71 -1.15
CA PHE A 252 5.11 -13.96 -0.05
C PHE A 252 5.73 -14.89 1.00
N LEU A 253 5.15 -16.08 1.17
CA LEU A 253 5.68 -17.08 2.09
C LEU A 253 5.25 -18.49 1.68
N SER A 254 6.22 -19.35 1.46
CA SER A 254 6.00 -20.78 1.25
C SER A 254 6.10 -21.57 2.55
N ARG A 255 5.21 -22.55 2.74
CA ARG A 255 5.23 -23.50 3.85
C ARG A 255 4.99 -24.91 3.34
N HIS A 256 5.55 -25.88 4.06
CA HIS A 256 5.22 -27.29 3.84
C HIS A 256 3.75 -27.56 4.19
N GLY A 257 3.09 -28.37 3.37
CA GLY A 257 1.74 -28.83 3.65
C GLY A 257 1.68 -29.73 4.89
N SER A 258 0.49 -29.85 5.49
CA SER A 258 0.29 -30.67 6.70
C SER A 258 0.60 -32.16 6.50
N ARG A 259 0.61 -32.63 5.23
CA ARG A 259 0.94 -34.03 4.85
C ARG A 259 2.43 -34.27 4.62
N PHE A 260 3.24 -33.22 4.65
CA PHE A 260 4.69 -33.33 4.43
C PHE A 260 5.36 -34.06 5.61
N ALA A 261 6.01 -35.20 5.33
CA ALA A 261 6.64 -36.00 6.37
C ALA A 261 8.07 -35.49 6.68
N ALA A 262 8.43 -35.46 7.96
CA ALA A 262 9.79 -35.08 8.37
C ALA A 262 10.88 -35.97 7.77
N SER A 263 10.57 -37.24 7.44
CA SER A 263 11.47 -38.16 6.73
C SER A 263 11.85 -37.69 5.33
N ASP A 264 10.99 -36.92 4.67
CA ASP A 264 11.16 -36.50 3.28
C ASP A 264 11.90 -35.16 3.17
N GLN A 265 12.11 -34.48 4.30
CA GLN A 265 12.69 -33.13 4.35
C GLN A 265 14.08 -33.03 3.68
N ALA A 266 14.96 -34.01 3.93
CA ALA A 266 16.30 -33.98 3.34
C ALA A 266 16.27 -34.16 1.80
N ALA A 267 15.43 -35.09 1.32
CA ALA A 267 15.28 -35.36 -0.12
C ALA A 267 14.60 -34.18 -0.83
N TRP A 268 13.56 -33.62 -0.21
CA TRP A 268 12.89 -32.42 -0.72
C TRP A 268 13.84 -31.25 -0.79
N ARG A 269 14.52 -30.94 0.34
CA ARG A 269 15.46 -29.81 0.41
C ARG A 269 16.54 -29.88 -0.67
N ALA A 270 17.19 -31.04 -0.81
CA ALA A 270 18.22 -31.25 -1.83
C ALA A 270 17.71 -31.00 -3.25
N ALA A 271 16.48 -31.46 -3.56
CA ALA A 271 15.86 -31.23 -4.86
C ALA A 271 15.47 -29.76 -5.05
N HIS A 272 14.80 -29.16 -4.05
CA HIS A 272 14.30 -27.79 -4.13
C HIS A 272 15.46 -26.77 -4.24
N GLU A 273 16.47 -26.85 -3.36
CA GLU A 273 17.62 -25.93 -3.36
C GLU A 273 18.42 -26.03 -4.65
N ARG A 274 18.66 -27.27 -5.14
CA ARG A 274 19.34 -27.48 -6.43
C ARG A 274 18.51 -26.96 -7.61
N GLY A 275 17.20 -27.19 -7.60
CA GLY A 275 16.29 -26.69 -8.61
C GLY A 275 16.22 -25.16 -8.62
N ARG A 276 16.14 -24.54 -7.44
CA ARG A 276 16.14 -23.07 -7.26
C ARG A 276 17.46 -22.45 -7.73
N LEU A 277 18.60 -23.03 -7.36
CA LEU A 277 19.90 -22.55 -7.83
C LEU A 277 20.01 -22.64 -9.35
N ALA A 278 19.61 -23.77 -9.97
CA ALA A 278 19.60 -23.93 -11.41
C ALA A 278 18.68 -22.90 -12.09
N TRP A 279 17.53 -22.61 -11.48
CA TRP A 279 16.60 -21.57 -11.97
C TRP A 279 17.24 -20.17 -11.92
N ILE A 280 17.90 -19.78 -10.83
CA ILE A 280 18.66 -18.53 -10.70
C ILE A 280 19.78 -18.46 -11.74
N LEU A 281 20.50 -19.55 -11.96
CA LEU A 281 21.59 -19.63 -12.93
C LEU A 281 21.11 -19.74 -14.39
N GLY A 282 19.78 -19.87 -14.63
CA GLY A 282 19.21 -19.98 -15.98
C GLY A 282 19.37 -21.34 -16.64
N ASP A 283 19.72 -22.38 -15.88
CA ASP A 283 19.75 -23.77 -16.36
C ASP A 283 18.35 -24.39 -16.28
N SER A 284 17.51 -24.06 -17.26
CA SER A 284 16.08 -24.43 -17.26
C SER A 284 15.87 -25.95 -17.26
N ALA A 285 16.78 -26.75 -17.84
CA ALA A 285 16.66 -28.21 -17.90
C ALA A 285 16.86 -28.83 -16.50
N GLU A 286 17.95 -28.48 -15.82
CA GLU A 286 18.23 -28.95 -14.47
C GLU A 286 17.22 -28.39 -13.47
N ALA A 287 16.84 -27.10 -13.59
CA ALA A 287 15.81 -26.49 -12.75
C ALA A 287 14.52 -27.29 -12.81
N ARG A 288 14.02 -27.59 -14.02
CA ARG A 288 12.79 -28.39 -14.20
C ARG A 288 12.93 -29.77 -13.58
N ALA A 289 13.98 -30.49 -13.87
CA ALA A 289 14.17 -31.85 -13.37
C ALA A 289 14.14 -31.92 -11.83
N GLN A 290 14.77 -30.98 -11.17
CA GLN A 290 14.86 -30.94 -9.72
C GLN A 290 13.58 -30.38 -9.08
N LEU A 291 12.97 -29.33 -9.66
CA LEU A 291 11.71 -28.76 -9.15
C LEU A 291 10.53 -29.72 -9.32
N ASP A 292 10.45 -30.47 -10.41
CA ASP A 292 9.48 -31.56 -10.59
C ASP A 292 9.65 -32.67 -9.53
N LYS A 293 10.89 -32.96 -9.14
CA LYS A 293 11.17 -33.89 -8.05
C LYS A 293 10.71 -33.32 -6.70
N ALA A 294 11.01 -32.05 -6.44
CA ALA A 294 10.58 -31.37 -5.22
C ALA A 294 9.05 -31.30 -5.12
N LEU A 295 8.35 -30.96 -6.21
CA LEU A 295 6.88 -30.89 -6.29
C LEU A 295 6.22 -32.25 -6.02
N ARG A 296 6.82 -33.37 -6.49
CA ARG A 296 6.29 -34.72 -6.18
C ARG A 296 6.40 -35.08 -4.70
N ILE A 297 7.41 -34.53 -4.00
CA ILE A 297 7.60 -34.78 -2.56
C ILE A 297 6.70 -33.86 -1.73
N ASP A 298 6.63 -32.59 -2.09
CA ASP A 298 5.76 -31.59 -1.44
C ASP A 298 5.04 -30.75 -2.49
N PRO A 299 3.79 -31.08 -2.83
CA PRO A 299 3.02 -30.33 -3.82
C PRO A 299 2.51 -28.98 -3.31
N ASP A 300 2.56 -28.75 -1.99
CA ASP A 300 1.95 -27.59 -1.35
C ASP A 300 2.96 -26.44 -1.14
N PHE A 301 4.22 -26.61 -1.56
CA PHE A 301 5.24 -25.58 -1.40
C PHE A 301 5.18 -24.55 -2.54
N ALA A 302 4.66 -23.37 -2.24
CA ALA A 302 4.25 -22.36 -3.23
C ALA A 302 5.36 -21.92 -4.18
N ASP A 303 6.60 -21.71 -3.70
CA ASP A 303 7.73 -21.26 -4.53
C ASP A 303 8.09 -22.29 -5.60
N THR A 304 7.97 -23.59 -5.29
CA THR A 304 8.23 -24.66 -6.28
C THR A 304 7.26 -24.53 -7.45
N SER A 305 5.98 -24.34 -7.18
CA SER A 305 4.95 -24.13 -8.21
C SER A 305 5.20 -22.85 -9.01
N PHE A 306 5.59 -21.74 -8.35
CA PHE A 306 5.88 -20.48 -9.04
C PHE A 306 7.05 -20.62 -10.03
N MET A 307 8.15 -21.23 -9.61
CA MET A 307 9.31 -21.46 -10.48
C MET A 307 8.97 -22.37 -11.67
N LEU A 308 8.18 -23.43 -11.46
CA LEU A 308 7.70 -24.29 -12.55
C LEU A 308 6.78 -23.52 -13.51
N GLY A 309 5.88 -22.70 -12.99
CA GLY A 309 5.03 -21.82 -13.81
C GLY A 309 5.84 -20.87 -14.69
N THR A 310 6.95 -20.33 -14.16
CA THR A 310 7.87 -19.49 -14.92
C THR A 310 8.55 -20.26 -16.05
N LEU A 311 9.01 -21.49 -15.78
CA LEU A 311 9.62 -22.36 -16.78
C LEU A 311 8.64 -22.79 -17.88
N ASP A 312 7.38 -23.08 -17.51
CA ASP A 312 6.31 -23.40 -18.47
C ASP A 312 6.02 -22.21 -19.38
N LEU A 313 5.92 -21.01 -18.79
CA LEU A 313 5.68 -19.79 -19.56
C LEU A 313 6.81 -19.51 -20.55
N GLN A 314 8.08 -19.69 -20.13
CA GLN A 314 9.25 -19.56 -21.01
C GLN A 314 9.23 -20.55 -22.16
N SER A 315 8.67 -21.75 -21.95
CA SER A 315 8.51 -22.78 -22.97
C SER A 315 7.29 -22.55 -23.88
N GLY A 316 6.47 -21.54 -23.58
CA GLY A 316 5.21 -21.24 -24.32
C GLY A 316 4.01 -22.07 -23.86
N ASP A 317 4.12 -22.84 -22.80
CA ASP A 317 3.09 -23.75 -22.28
C ASP A 317 2.12 -23.00 -21.33
N ILE A 318 1.25 -22.17 -21.90
CA ILE A 318 0.37 -21.24 -21.14
C ILE A 318 -0.55 -21.95 -20.14
N ALA A 319 -1.14 -23.10 -20.50
CA ALA A 319 -2.09 -23.78 -19.63
C ALA A 319 -1.42 -24.45 -18.40
N PRO A 320 -0.28 -25.16 -18.53
CA PRO A 320 0.53 -25.57 -17.38
C PRO A 320 1.03 -24.40 -16.54
N ALA A 321 1.56 -23.34 -17.17
CA ALA A 321 2.03 -22.15 -16.47
C ALA A 321 0.93 -21.54 -15.58
N ARG A 322 -0.29 -21.39 -16.12
CA ARG A 322 -1.44 -20.89 -15.35
C ARG A 322 -1.76 -21.76 -14.15
N ARG A 323 -1.78 -23.09 -14.31
CA ARG A 323 -2.03 -24.01 -13.20
C ARG A 323 -1.00 -23.82 -12.09
N HIS A 324 0.28 -23.85 -12.43
CA HIS A 324 1.34 -23.68 -11.45
C HIS A 324 1.31 -22.31 -10.76
N PHE A 325 0.99 -21.21 -11.45
CA PHE A 325 0.84 -19.90 -10.82
C PHE A 325 -0.40 -19.83 -9.92
N VAL A 326 -1.49 -20.50 -10.28
CA VAL A 326 -2.68 -20.59 -9.41
C VAL A 326 -2.39 -21.43 -8.17
N ASP A 327 -1.65 -22.54 -8.31
CA ASP A 327 -1.21 -23.35 -7.18
C ASP A 327 -0.27 -22.53 -6.27
N ALA A 328 0.66 -21.78 -6.84
CA ALA A 328 1.52 -20.86 -6.10
C ALA A 328 0.73 -19.80 -5.31
N LEU A 329 -0.32 -19.23 -5.89
CA LEU A 329 -1.23 -18.32 -5.19
C LEU A 329 -2.03 -19.05 -4.09
N HIS A 330 -2.54 -20.26 -4.37
CA HIS A 330 -3.33 -21.03 -3.42
C HIS A 330 -2.53 -21.42 -2.18
N PHE A 331 -1.27 -21.81 -2.35
CA PHE A 331 -0.39 -22.25 -1.28
C PHE A 331 0.42 -21.12 -0.62
N ASP A 332 0.28 -19.86 -1.08
CA ASP A 332 0.90 -18.71 -0.42
C ASP A 332 0.35 -18.54 1.00
N ALA A 333 1.20 -18.71 2.00
CA ALA A 333 0.81 -18.67 3.41
C ALA A 333 0.66 -17.24 3.97
N LEU A 334 1.14 -16.21 3.25
CA LEU A 334 0.84 -14.81 3.53
C LEU A 334 -0.20 -14.29 2.54
N ARG A 335 -1.47 -14.40 2.90
CA ARG A 335 -2.62 -14.27 2.02
C ARG A 335 -3.05 -12.83 1.79
N PHE A 336 -2.18 -12.03 1.15
CA PHE A 336 -2.47 -10.67 0.69
C PHE A 336 -3.11 -10.59 -0.70
N ARG A 337 -3.28 -11.74 -1.35
CA ARG A 337 -3.95 -11.87 -2.64
C ARG A 337 -5.22 -12.71 -2.47
N PRO A 338 -6.26 -12.46 -3.28
CA PRO A 338 -7.45 -13.28 -3.26
C PRO A 338 -7.10 -14.69 -3.76
N ASP A 339 -7.20 -15.68 -2.89
CA ASP A 339 -7.05 -17.06 -3.31
C ASP A 339 -8.24 -17.49 -4.20
N PRO A 340 -8.15 -18.63 -4.93
CA PRO A 340 -9.20 -19.07 -5.84
C PRO A 340 -10.57 -19.24 -5.17
N GLN A 341 -10.62 -19.52 -3.85
CA GLN A 341 -11.85 -19.72 -3.10
C GLN A 341 -12.60 -18.38 -2.88
N ILE A 342 -11.88 -17.27 -2.71
CA ILE A 342 -12.47 -15.94 -2.59
C ILE A 342 -13.31 -15.60 -3.84
N ASN A 343 -12.75 -15.77 -5.02
CA ASN A 343 -13.46 -15.51 -6.27
C ASN A 343 -14.61 -16.50 -6.50
N ARG A 344 -14.46 -17.74 -6.04
CA ARG A 344 -15.56 -18.72 -6.05
C ARG A 344 -16.73 -18.26 -5.19
N VAL A 345 -16.48 -17.80 -3.96
CA VAL A 345 -17.53 -17.28 -3.06
C VAL A 345 -18.28 -16.10 -3.71
N ILE A 346 -17.58 -15.19 -4.38
CA ILE A 346 -18.23 -14.07 -5.09
C ILE A 346 -19.19 -14.60 -6.17
N ARG A 347 -18.74 -15.56 -6.99
CA ARG A 347 -19.57 -16.19 -8.04
C ARG A 347 -20.77 -16.92 -7.46
N ASP A 348 -20.55 -17.69 -6.39
CA ASP A 348 -21.61 -18.47 -5.73
C ASP A 348 -22.70 -17.54 -5.17
N VAL A 349 -22.33 -16.47 -4.45
CA VAL A 349 -23.28 -15.48 -3.94
C VAL A 349 -24.02 -14.76 -5.06
N ALA A 350 -23.34 -14.40 -6.15
CA ALA A 350 -23.98 -13.80 -7.31
C ALA A 350 -25.00 -14.75 -8.00
N ALA A 351 -24.71 -16.05 -7.98
CA ALA A 351 -25.58 -17.10 -8.56
C ALA A 351 -26.81 -17.44 -7.71
N GLU A 352 -26.90 -16.98 -6.45
CA GLU A 352 -28.05 -17.24 -5.56
C GLU A 352 -29.35 -16.59 -6.00
N GLY A 353 -29.33 -15.72 -7.04
CA GLY A 353 -30.52 -15.04 -7.52
C GLY A 353 -31.05 -13.96 -6.57
N LEU A 354 -30.21 -13.39 -5.74
CA LEU A 354 -30.58 -12.30 -4.84
C LEU A 354 -31.05 -11.07 -5.63
N THR A 355 -32.13 -10.43 -5.14
CA THR A 355 -32.75 -9.31 -5.83
C THR A 355 -31.77 -8.17 -6.12
N GLY A 356 -31.60 -7.85 -7.39
CA GLY A 356 -30.76 -6.76 -7.86
C GLY A 356 -29.26 -7.08 -7.90
N ALA A 357 -28.84 -8.30 -7.59
CA ALA A 357 -27.43 -8.74 -7.71
C ALA A 357 -27.10 -9.13 -9.15
N SER A 358 -25.89 -8.78 -9.58
CA SER A 358 -25.27 -9.19 -10.85
C SER A 358 -23.78 -9.44 -10.62
N LEU A 359 -23.14 -10.19 -11.53
CA LEU A 359 -21.72 -10.55 -11.49
C LEU A 359 -20.95 -9.84 -12.61
N LEU A 360 -19.76 -9.34 -12.28
CA LEU A 360 -18.68 -9.07 -13.23
C LEU A 360 -17.52 -10.01 -12.90
N ASP A 361 -17.22 -10.94 -13.79
CA ASP A 361 -16.11 -11.88 -13.60
C ASP A 361 -14.78 -11.31 -14.11
N ALA A 362 -14.33 -10.21 -13.48
CA ALA A 362 -13.14 -9.49 -13.86
C ALA A 362 -11.87 -10.36 -13.78
N ALA A 363 -11.79 -11.28 -12.82
CA ALA A 363 -10.63 -12.16 -12.68
C ALA A 363 -10.46 -13.09 -13.89
N VAL A 364 -11.56 -13.59 -14.45
CA VAL A 364 -11.52 -14.41 -15.70
C VAL A 364 -11.14 -13.55 -16.89
N GLU A 365 -11.78 -12.39 -17.04
CA GLU A 365 -11.59 -11.51 -18.19
C GLU A 365 -10.16 -10.93 -18.24
N MET A 366 -9.59 -10.58 -17.08
CA MET A 366 -8.25 -10.02 -16.96
C MET A 366 -7.12 -11.07 -16.78
N GLY A 367 -7.43 -12.35 -16.85
CA GLY A 367 -6.40 -13.41 -16.89
C GLY A 367 -5.86 -13.85 -15.54
N SER A 368 -6.51 -13.54 -14.42
CA SER A 368 -6.06 -13.90 -13.06
C SER A 368 -6.80 -15.09 -12.44
N ASP A 369 -7.60 -15.81 -13.23
CA ASP A 369 -8.40 -16.96 -12.75
C ASP A 369 -8.03 -18.25 -13.50
N PRO A 370 -8.17 -19.44 -12.88
CA PRO A 370 -7.96 -20.73 -13.53
C PRO A 370 -8.77 -20.91 -14.82
N ALA A 371 -9.97 -20.35 -14.89
CA ALA A 371 -10.87 -20.45 -16.04
C ALA A 371 -10.53 -19.48 -17.19
N SER A 372 -9.57 -18.57 -17.01
CA SER A 372 -9.15 -17.61 -18.04
C SER A 372 -8.55 -18.31 -19.26
N LYS A 373 -8.90 -17.81 -20.45
CA LYS A 373 -8.39 -18.35 -21.72
C LYS A 373 -7.31 -17.46 -22.38
N GLY A 374 -7.25 -16.20 -21.96
CA GLY A 374 -6.29 -15.21 -22.47
C GLY A 374 -4.91 -15.26 -21.80
N PRO A 375 -4.12 -14.23 -21.93
CA PRO A 375 -2.84 -14.09 -21.25
C PRO A 375 -2.98 -14.21 -19.73
N ILE A 376 -1.89 -14.64 -19.06
CA ILE A 376 -1.86 -14.71 -17.59
C ILE A 376 -1.62 -13.29 -17.05
N CYS A 377 -2.46 -12.84 -16.14
CA CYS A 377 -2.38 -11.51 -15.53
C CYS A 377 -1.04 -11.29 -14.82
N GLY A 378 -0.44 -10.15 -15.07
CA GLY A 378 0.87 -9.78 -14.55
C GLY A 378 1.07 -8.27 -14.46
N ARG A 379 2.33 -7.82 -14.53
CA ARG A 379 2.76 -6.41 -14.45
C ARG A 379 2.28 -5.52 -15.59
N ASP A 380 1.74 -6.09 -16.65
CA ASP A 380 1.10 -5.36 -17.73
C ASP A 380 -0.24 -4.72 -17.32
N LEU A 381 -0.78 -5.10 -16.16
CA LEU A 381 -2.03 -4.59 -15.59
C LEU A 381 -1.90 -4.19 -14.12
N LEU A 382 -0.87 -4.67 -13.41
CA LEU A 382 -0.69 -4.42 -11.96
C LEU A 382 0.74 -3.94 -11.67
N PHE A 383 0.86 -3.04 -10.72
CA PHE A 383 2.17 -2.60 -10.22
C PHE A 383 2.90 -3.72 -9.47
N GLU A 384 2.17 -4.47 -8.62
CA GLU A 384 2.71 -5.51 -7.76
C GLU A 384 1.66 -6.62 -7.55
N HIS A 385 1.26 -6.98 -6.35
CA HIS A 385 0.40 -8.14 -6.07
C HIS A 385 -1.08 -7.94 -6.45
N VAL A 386 -1.68 -6.74 -6.18
CA VAL A 386 -3.12 -6.47 -6.37
C VAL A 386 -3.45 -5.04 -6.84
N HIS A 387 -2.52 -4.09 -6.74
CA HIS A 387 -2.80 -2.71 -7.13
C HIS A 387 -2.62 -2.54 -8.63
N LEU A 388 -3.70 -2.11 -9.28
CA LEU A 388 -3.75 -1.93 -10.73
C LEU A 388 -2.94 -0.71 -11.16
N ASP A 389 -2.21 -0.85 -12.26
CA ASP A 389 -1.59 0.28 -12.96
C ASP A 389 -2.65 1.10 -13.73
N TRP A 390 -2.23 2.12 -14.49
CA TRP A 390 -3.16 2.90 -15.32
C TRP A 390 -4.00 2.02 -16.26
N ARG A 391 -3.36 1.09 -16.95
CA ARG A 391 -4.01 0.21 -17.93
C ARG A 391 -4.96 -0.78 -17.24
N GLY A 392 -4.53 -1.39 -16.16
CA GLY A 392 -5.39 -2.30 -15.40
C GLY A 392 -6.62 -1.62 -14.83
N ASN A 393 -6.46 -0.41 -14.28
CA ASN A 393 -7.57 0.41 -13.83
C ASN A 393 -8.53 0.79 -14.99
N PHE A 394 -7.98 1.08 -16.18
CA PHE A 394 -8.78 1.42 -17.34
C PHE A 394 -9.63 0.23 -17.84
N GLU A 395 -9.02 -0.95 -17.99
CA GLU A 395 -9.75 -2.14 -18.43
C GLU A 395 -10.84 -2.52 -17.42
N LEU A 396 -10.54 -2.50 -16.14
CA LEU A 396 -11.52 -2.77 -15.08
C LEU A 396 -12.66 -1.74 -15.09
N ALA A 397 -12.34 -0.44 -15.20
CA ALA A 397 -13.34 0.63 -15.27
C ALA A 397 -14.27 0.50 -16.47
N ARG A 398 -13.73 0.11 -17.63
CA ARG A 398 -14.50 -0.12 -18.86
C ARG A 398 -15.47 -1.29 -18.70
N MET A 399 -15.01 -2.41 -18.13
CA MET A 399 -15.87 -3.56 -17.81
C MET A 399 -16.93 -3.19 -16.78
N MET A 400 -16.58 -2.48 -15.71
CA MET A 400 -17.52 -2.00 -14.70
C MET A 400 -18.55 -1.02 -15.28
N ALA A 401 -18.14 -0.13 -16.19
CA ALA A 401 -19.06 0.82 -16.83
C ALA A 401 -20.14 0.10 -17.64
N ARG A 402 -19.74 -0.89 -18.42
CA ARG A 402 -20.68 -1.72 -19.22
C ARG A 402 -21.61 -2.51 -18.31
N SER A 403 -21.07 -3.22 -17.33
CA SER A 403 -21.86 -4.02 -16.38
C SER A 403 -22.80 -3.15 -15.54
N SER A 404 -22.36 -1.95 -15.13
CA SER A 404 -23.19 -0.98 -14.41
C SER A 404 -24.36 -0.48 -15.28
N ALA A 405 -24.07 -0.13 -16.53
CA ALA A 405 -25.10 0.32 -17.47
C ALA A 405 -26.11 -0.79 -17.76
N ALA A 406 -25.65 -2.04 -17.94
CA ALA A 406 -26.52 -3.21 -18.11
C ALA A 406 -27.38 -3.45 -16.86
N ALA A 407 -26.76 -3.43 -15.67
CA ALA A 407 -27.45 -3.60 -14.42
C ALA A 407 -28.53 -2.54 -14.20
N LEU A 408 -28.24 -1.26 -14.46
CA LEU A 408 -29.17 -0.15 -14.24
C LEU A 408 -30.32 -0.11 -15.26
N SER A 409 -30.03 -0.37 -16.54
CA SER A 409 -31.03 -0.30 -17.62
C SER A 409 -31.78 -1.60 -17.89
N GLY A 410 -31.23 -2.74 -17.45
CA GLY A 410 -31.73 -4.07 -17.83
C GLY A 410 -31.45 -4.46 -19.28
N ARG A 411 -30.57 -3.74 -19.99
CA ARG A 411 -30.22 -3.96 -21.40
C ARG A 411 -28.73 -3.92 -21.60
N ASP A 412 -28.22 -4.69 -22.56
CA ASP A 412 -26.80 -4.60 -22.96
C ASP A 412 -26.53 -3.21 -23.58
N PRO A 413 -25.56 -2.44 -23.04
CA PRO A 413 -25.21 -1.12 -23.56
C PRO A 413 -24.42 -1.18 -24.88
N GLY A 414 -23.97 -2.36 -25.32
CA GLY A 414 -23.14 -2.56 -26.51
C GLY A 414 -21.65 -2.16 -26.29
N GLU A 415 -20.85 -2.42 -27.33
CA GLU A 415 -19.39 -2.21 -27.30
C GLU A 415 -18.96 -0.78 -27.69
N SER A 416 -19.79 -0.04 -28.44
CA SER A 416 -19.42 1.27 -28.99
C SER A 416 -19.79 2.43 -28.07
N GLY A 417 -19.08 3.56 -28.21
CA GLY A 417 -19.41 4.81 -27.53
C GLY A 417 -18.79 4.94 -26.13
N TRP A 418 -17.87 4.06 -25.76
CA TRP A 418 -17.04 4.16 -24.58
C TRP A 418 -15.75 4.90 -24.88
N LEU A 419 -15.14 5.57 -23.88
CA LEU A 419 -13.85 6.23 -24.06
C LEU A 419 -12.75 5.22 -24.36
N GLU A 420 -11.88 5.58 -25.27
CA GLU A 420 -10.58 4.94 -25.41
C GLU A 420 -9.60 5.42 -24.34
N SER A 421 -8.53 4.66 -24.07
CA SER A 421 -7.60 4.94 -22.98
C SER A 421 -7.00 6.35 -23.02
N ALA A 422 -6.61 6.83 -24.20
CA ALA A 422 -6.07 8.18 -24.37
C ALA A 422 -7.09 9.29 -24.06
N ALA A 423 -8.35 9.12 -24.47
CA ALA A 423 -9.41 10.07 -24.18
C ALA A 423 -9.78 10.06 -22.67
N CYS A 424 -9.77 8.88 -22.05
CA CYS A 424 -9.97 8.76 -20.61
C CYS A 424 -8.82 9.43 -19.83
N ALA A 425 -7.57 9.28 -20.30
CA ALA A 425 -6.40 9.94 -19.74
C ALA A 425 -6.55 11.46 -19.82
N GLY A 426 -6.95 12.00 -20.98
CA GLY A 426 -7.23 13.44 -21.15
C GLY A 426 -8.28 13.95 -20.16
N ALA A 427 -9.41 13.24 -20.02
CA ALA A 427 -10.50 13.63 -19.13
C ALA A 427 -10.11 13.65 -17.63
N LEU A 428 -9.08 12.90 -17.23
CA LEU A 428 -8.57 12.81 -15.86
C LEU A 428 -7.25 13.58 -15.63
N GLY A 429 -6.73 14.27 -16.65
CA GLY A 429 -5.44 14.96 -16.55
C GLY A 429 -4.24 14.01 -16.41
N TYR A 430 -4.40 12.72 -16.76
CA TYR A 430 -3.31 11.75 -16.68
C TYR A 430 -2.36 11.90 -17.87
N THR A 431 -1.09 12.09 -17.58
CA THR A 431 0.00 12.23 -18.57
C THR A 431 1.25 11.47 -18.06
N PRO A 432 2.31 11.35 -18.86
CA PRO A 432 3.58 10.80 -18.39
C PRO A 432 4.15 11.54 -17.15
N HIS A 433 3.79 12.80 -16.92
CA HIS A 433 4.15 13.57 -15.74
C HIS A 433 3.65 12.90 -14.45
N GLU A 434 2.46 12.30 -14.46
CA GLU A 434 1.82 11.69 -13.30
C GLU A 434 2.33 10.26 -13.00
N ARG A 435 3.12 9.68 -13.90
CA ARG A 435 3.66 8.33 -13.71
C ARG A 435 4.64 8.26 -12.55
N LEU A 436 5.48 9.27 -12.37
CA LEU A 436 6.52 9.27 -11.31
C LEU A 436 5.92 9.22 -9.90
N PRO A 437 4.93 10.04 -9.50
CA PRO A 437 4.29 9.92 -8.18
C PRO A 437 3.69 8.52 -7.92
N MET A 438 3.10 7.89 -8.95
CA MET A 438 2.57 6.54 -8.83
C MET A 438 3.68 5.52 -8.55
N LEU A 439 4.77 5.55 -9.31
CA LEU A 439 5.90 4.64 -9.12
C LEU A 439 6.57 4.84 -7.75
N LEU A 440 6.75 6.08 -7.30
CA LEU A 440 7.32 6.38 -5.99
C LEU A 440 6.43 5.87 -4.85
N GLY A 441 5.10 5.99 -4.99
CA GLY A 441 4.15 5.44 -4.01
C GLY A 441 4.26 3.92 -3.88
N ILE A 442 4.37 3.21 -5.00
CA ILE A 442 4.56 1.76 -5.02
C ILE A 442 5.96 1.36 -4.52
N ASP A 443 7.00 2.11 -4.89
CA ASP A 443 8.37 1.83 -4.46
C ASP A 443 8.51 1.83 -2.93
N VAL A 444 7.88 2.78 -2.25
CA VAL A 444 7.81 2.81 -0.77
C VAL A 444 7.17 1.55 -0.19
N LEU A 445 6.15 1.01 -0.86
CA LEU A 445 5.47 -0.21 -0.42
C LEU A 445 6.36 -1.44 -0.62
N VAL A 446 6.93 -1.61 -1.83
CA VAL A 446 7.62 -2.85 -2.20
C VAL A 446 9.05 -2.96 -1.64
N ARG A 447 9.61 -1.90 -1.09
CA ARG A 447 10.91 -1.92 -0.37
C ARG A 447 10.86 -2.54 1.02
N LYS A 448 9.69 -3.00 1.47
CA LYS A 448 9.49 -3.53 2.84
C LYS A 448 9.01 -4.98 2.80
N PRO A 449 9.27 -5.77 3.85
CA PRO A 449 8.63 -7.07 3.98
C PRO A 449 7.10 -6.97 3.88
N PRO A 450 6.45 -7.96 3.26
CA PRO A 450 6.97 -9.24 2.80
C PRO A 450 7.57 -9.24 1.38
N PHE A 451 7.54 -8.14 0.63
CA PHE A 451 8.06 -8.07 -0.74
C PHE A 451 9.56 -8.41 -0.81
N THR A 452 10.34 -7.93 0.17
CA THR A 452 11.77 -8.20 0.26
C THR A 452 12.13 -9.68 0.42
N ASN A 453 11.16 -10.53 0.74
CA ASN A 453 11.36 -11.97 0.91
C ASN A 453 11.01 -12.77 -0.36
N GLN A 454 10.51 -12.11 -1.40
CA GLN A 454 10.08 -12.78 -2.63
C GLN A 454 11.26 -13.23 -3.50
N LEU A 455 11.08 -14.33 -4.23
CA LEU A 455 12.09 -14.93 -5.14
C LEU A 455 12.66 -13.95 -6.16
N THR A 456 11.88 -12.99 -6.63
CA THR A 456 12.27 -12.04 -7.69
C THR A 456 12.57 -10.64 -7.16
N TYR A 457 12.70 -10.46 -5.85
CA TYR A 457 12.84 -9.14 -5.22
C TYR A 457 13.96 -8.28 -5.83
N VAL A 458 15.13 -8.87 -6.01
CA VAL A 458 16.31 -8.17 -6.54
C VAL A 458 16.06 -7.65 -7.96
N ASP A 459 15.51 -8.48 -8.84
CA ASP A 459 15.15 -8.09 -10.21
C ASP A 459 14.06 -7.02 -10.23
N ASP A 460 13.07 -7.15 -9.34
CA ASP A 460 11.95 -6.24 -9.24
C ASP A 460 12.37 -4.86 -8.77
N GLN A 461 13.30 -4.79 -7.83
CA GLN A 461 13.87 -3.52 -7.37
C GLN A 461 14.71 -2.86 -8.46
N ALA A 462 15.55 -3.62 -9.17
CA ALA A 462 16.35 -3.11 -10.28
C ALA A 462 15.45 -2.55 -11.41
N ARG A 463 14.36 -3.25 -11.73
CA ARG A 463 13.37 -2.80 -12.71
C ARG A 463 12.66 -1.53 -12.23
N MET A 464 12.18 -1.49 -11.00
CA MET A 464 11.51 -0.33 -10.41
C MET A 464 12.43 0.90 -10.44
N ALA A 465 13.68 0.76 -10.07
CA ALA A 465 14.67 1.84 -10.12
C ALA A 465 14.81 2.44 -11.52
N ARG A 466 14.85 1.60 -12.57
CA ARG A 466 14.89 2.08 -13.97
C ARG A 466 13.61 2.78 -14.38
N GLU A 467 12.45 2.24 -14.01
CA GLU A 467 11.16 2.86 -14.33
C GLU A 467 11.06 4.24 -13.69
N ILE A 468 11.53 4.39 -12.44
CA ILE A 468 11.61 5.66 -11.74
C ILE A 468 12.58 6.61 -12.44
N GLU A 469 13.76 6.14 -12.88
CA GLU A 469 14.73 6.95 -13.61
C GLU A 469 14.12 7.48 -14.92
N VAL A 470 13.47 6.64 -15.70
CA VAL A 470 12.78 7.02 -16.94
C VAL A 470 11.68 8.02 -16.64
N ALA A 471 10.81 7.75 -15.67
CA ALA A 471 9.72 8.63 -15.30
C ALA A 471 10.21 9.99 -14.76
N THR A 472 11.33 10.00 -14.04
CA THR A 472 11.97 11.25 -13.56
C THR A 472 12.45 12.11 -14.72
N ARG A 473 13.12 11.51 -15.69
CA ARG A 473 13.57 12.20 -16.91
C ARG A 473 12.38 12.73 -17.71
N ASP A 474 11.37 11.89 -17.90
CA ASP A 474 10.18 12.26 -18.68
C ASP A 474 9.40 13.38 -17.99
N ARG A 475 9.25 13.34 -16.66
CA ARG A 475 8.57 14.38 -15.86
C ARG A 475 9.22 15.75 -16.02
N THR A 476 10.54 15.82 -16.06
CA THR A 476 11.29 17.08 -16.12
C THR A 476 11.51 17.60 -17.54
N ALA A 477 11.12 16.85 -18.56
CA ALA A 477 11.26 17.29 -19.96
C ALA A 477 10.31 18.45 -20.25
N PRO A 478 10.80 19.58 -20.84
CA PRO A 478 9.99 20.78 -21.05
C PRO A 478 8.71 20.54 -21.86
N GLY A 479 8.75 19.64 -22.85
CA GLY A 479 7.57 19.23 -23.63
C GLY A 479 6.52 18.55 -22.78
N THR A 480 6.92 17.64 -21.89
CA THR A 480 6.02 16.91 -20.99
C THR A 480 5.27 17.85 -20.05
N LEU A 481 5.97 18.84 -19.47
CA LEU A 481 5.35 19.82 -18.57
C LEU A 481 4.30 20.70 -19.28
N LEU A 482 4.56 21.09 -20.53
CA LEU A 482 3.61 21.89 -21.32
C LEU A 482 2.36 21.06 -21.69
N ASP A 483 2.56 19.83 -22.13
CA ASP A 483 1.47 18.94 -22.50
C ASP A 483 0.63 18.54 -21.26
N ALA A 484 1.30 18.28 -20.12
CA ALA A 484 0.62 17.98 -18.86
C ALA A 484 -0.24 19.18 -18.39
N ALA A 485 0.32 20.39 -18.42
CA ALA A 485 -0.42 21.60 -18.05
C ALA A 485 -1.67 21.77 -18.91
N ARG A 486 -1.51 21.71 -20.24
CA ARG A 486 -2.64 21.85 -21.18
C ARG A 486 -3.69 20.78 -20.93
N THR A 487 -3.30 19.51 -20.79
CA THR A 487 -4.22 18.39 -20.58
C THR A 487 -5.01 18.58 -19.28
N ALA A 488 -4.35 19.01 -18.20
CA ALA A 488 -5.00 19.23 -16.90
C ALA A 488 -5.89 20.50 -16.91
N GLU A 489 -5.48 21.57 -17.62
CA GLU A 489 -6.29 22.79 -17.82
C GLU A 489 -7.56 22.49 -18.59
N ASP A 490 -7.48 21.74 -19.70
CA ASP A 490 -8.62 21.34 -20.51
C ASP A 490 -9.58 20.45 -19.68
N ALA A 491 -9.05 19.47 -18.95
CA ALA A 491 -9.85 18.62 -18.08
C ALA A 491 -10.54 19.42 -16.96
N LEU A 492 -9.84 20.38 -16.34
CA LEU A 492 -10.41 21.23 -15.29
C LEU A 492 -11.48 22.19 -15.83
N ALA A 493 -11.36 22.63 -17.08
CA ALA A 493 -12.38 23.45 -17.73
C ALA A 493 -13.68 22.64 -17.95
N GLU A 494 -13.57 21.34 -18.25
CA GLU A 494 -14.72 20.43 -18.42
C GLU A 494 -15.33 19.97 -17.08
N ASP A 495 -14.52 19.83 -16.02
CA ASP A 495 -14.95 19.40 -14.69
C ASP A 495 -14.41 20.34 -13.58
N PRO A 496 -14.90 21.62 -13.53
CA PRO A 496 -14.33 22.66 -12.69
C PRO A 496 -14.51 22.42 -11.17
N GLY A 497 -15.37 21.49 -10.79
CA GLY A 497 -15.58 21.06 -9.41
C GLY A 497 -14.68 19.91 -8.95
N ASN A 498 -13.75 19.46 -9.76
CA ASN A 498 -12.90 18.30 -9.46
C ASN A 498 -11.63 18.74 -8.70
N PRO A 499 -11.48 18.44 -7.40
CA PRO A 499 -10.31 18.83 -6.64
C PRO A 499 -9.03 18.12 -7.09
N ALA A 500 -9.13 16.91 -7.66
CA ALA A 500 -7.97 16.17 -8.12
C ALA A 500 -7.28 16.87 -9.31
N LEU A 501 -8.05 17.40 -10.26
CA LEU A 501 -7.51 18.16 -11.40
C LEU A 501 -6.81 19.45 -10.96
N ALA A 502 -7.37 20.15 -9.97
CA ALA A 502 -6.72 21.33 -9.39
C ALA A 502 -5.42 20.94 -8.67
N GLY A 503 -5.37 19.78 -7.97
CA GLY A 503 -4.16 19.26 -7.34
C GLY A 503 -3.09 18.83 -8.36
N ILE A 504 -3.48 18.28 -9.51
CA ILE A 504 -2.56 17.96 -10.61
C ILE A 504 -1.91 19.24 -11.14
N LEU A 505 -2.70 20.30 -11.40
CA LEU A 505 -2.18 21.58 -11.85
C LEU A 505 -1.27 22.24 -10.81
N GLU A 506 -1.60 22.14 -9.52
CA GLU A 506 -0.73 22.60 -8.44
C GLU A 506 0.66 21.95 -8.54
N GLY A 507 0.70 20.62 -8.68
CA GLY A 507 1.96 19.87 -8.83
C GLY A 507 2.76 20.28 -10.07
N ILE A 508 2.10 20.44 -11.21
CA ILE A 508 2.71 20.88 -12.45
C ILE A 508 3.28 22.31 -12.32
N ASP A 509 2.53 23.22 -11.70
CA ASP A 509 2.98 24.58 -11.48
C ASP A 509 4.19 24.65 -10.52
N LEU A 510 4.24 23.78 -9.51
CA LEU A 510 5.43 23.64 -8.66
C LEU A 510 6.65 23.15 -9.45
N ASP A 511 6.49 22.22 -10.37
CA ASP A 511 7.57 21.71 -11.21
C ASP A 511 8.03 22.74 -12.26
N LYS A 512 7.12 23.59 -12.73
CA LYS A 512 7.45 24.75 -13.58
C LYS A 512 8.12 25.90 -12.82
N GLY A 513 8.09 25.86 -11.47
CA GLY A 513 8.55 26.95 -10.61
C GLY A 513 7.53 28.09 -10.47
N ASP A 514 6.31 27.95 -10.99
CA ASP A 514 5.22 28.89 -10.81
C ASP A 514 4.54 28.71 -9.46
N THR A 515 5.18 29.22 -8.42
CA THR A 515 4.63 29.16 -7.07
C THR A 515 3.36 29.99 -6.88
N GLY A 516 3.10 30.98 -7.75
CA GLY A 516 1.88 31.78 -7.74
C GLY A 516 0.69 31.00 -8.25
N GLY A 517 0.83 30.32 -9.39
CA GLY A 517 -0.15 29.39 -9.95
C GLY A 517 -0.45 28.25 -8.99
N ALA A 518 0.60 27.61 -8.46
CA ALA A 518 0.47 26.53 -7.47
C ALA A 518 -0.34 26.96 -6.24
N LEU A 519 -0.08 28.16 -5.67
CA LEU A 519 -0.84 28.66 -4.52
C LEU A 519 -2.32 28.93 -4.88
N ALA A 520 -2.59 29.38 -6.10
CA ALA A 520 -3.96 29.58 -6.56
C ALA A 520 -4.73 28.27 -6.65
N MET A 521 -4.09 27.22 -7.16
CA MET A 521 -4.67 25.88 -7.24
C MET A 521 -4.85 25.24 -5.85
N ALA A 522 -3.85 25.31 -4.97
CA ALA A 522 -3.95 24.85 -3.59
C ALA A 522 -5.12 25.51 -2.82
N ARG A 523 -5.35 26.82 -3.04
CA ARG A 523 -6.51 27.52 -2.48
C ARG A 523 -7.83 27.00 -3.06
N ARG A 524 -7.87 26.76 -4.37
CA ARG A 524 -9.04 26.17 -5.03
C ARG A 524 -9.37 24.80 -4.49
N VAL A 525 -8.36 23.92 -4.32
CA VAL A 525 -8.56 22.60 -3.67
C VAL A 525 -9.16 22.76 -2.28
N ALA A 526 -8.63 23.70 -1.47
CA ALA A 526 -9.15 23.95 -0.12
C ALA A 526 -10.58 24.54 -0.10
N GLU A 527 -10.99 25.24 -1.14
CA GLU A 527 -12.39 25.68 -1.32
C GLU A 527 -13.32 24.52 -1.66
N LEU A 528 -12.85 23.59 -2.49
CA LEU A 528 -13.60 22.39 -2.89
C LEU A 528 -13.67 21.35 -1.76
N VAL A 529 -12.63 21.26 -0.92
CA VAL A 529 -12.53 20.29 0.18
C VAL A 529 -12.13 21.00 1.50
N PRO A 530 -12.94 21.90 2.04
CA PRO A 530 -12.55 22.82 3.14
C PRO A 530 -12.28 22.14 4.48
N SER A 531 -12.60 20.86 4.64
CA SER A 531 -12.41 20.11 5.88
C SER A 531 -11.12 19.27 5.90
N ASP A 532 -10.29 19.37 4.86
CA ASP A 532 -9.01 18.68 4.79
C ASP A 532 -7.89 19.56 5.37
N PHE A 533 -7.40 19.17 6.54
CA PHE A 533 -6.31 19.90 7.20
C PHE A 533 -4.93 19.69 6.52
N ALA A 534 -4.76 18.63 5.71
CA ALA A 534 -3.54 18.43 4.93
C ALA A 534 -3.33 19.58 3.94
N LEU A 535 -4.41 20.14 3.40
CA LEU A 535 -4.35 21.29 2.49
C LEU A 535 -3.80 22.56 3.15
N ALA A 536 -3.91 22.69 4.46
CA ALA A 536 -3.28 23.78 5.21
C ALA A 536 -1.74 23.61 5.22
N ALA A 537 -1.26 22.39 5.32
CA ALA A 537 0.17 22.09 5.24
C ALA A 537 0.72 22.36 3.84
N ASP A 538 0.00 21.99 2.78
CA ASP A 538 0.39 22.24 1.38
C ASP A 538 0.47 23.74 1.09
N GLN A 539 -0.59 24.49 1.42
CA GLN A 539 -0.57 25.96 1.25
C GLN A 539 0.56 26.62 2.03
N ALA A 540 0.80 26.19 3.27
CA ALA A 540 1.90 26.74 4.08
C ALA A 540 3.25 26.42 3.47
N SER A 541 3.45 25.21 2.92
CA SER A 541 4.67 24.81 2.24
C SER A 541 4.95 25.67 1.01
N ILE A 542 3.94 25.96 0.19
CA ILE A 542 4.06 26.84 -0.98
C ILE A 542 4.39 28.27 -0.54
N LEU A 543 3.68 28.79 0.47
CA LEU A 543 3.94 30.11 1.02
C LEU A 543 5.37 30.25 1.57
N MET A 544 5.89 29.21 2.22
CA MET A 544 7.27 29.18 2.68
C MET A 544 8.28 29.19 1.52
N ARG A 545 7.99 28.51 0.41
CA ARG A 545 8.82 28.60 -0.81
C ARG A 545 8.82 30.01 -1.41
N MET A 546 7.70 30.73 -1.31
CA MET A 546 7.57 32.13 -1.73
C MET A 546 8.19 33.14 -0.74
N GLY A 547 8.73 32.70 0.40
CA GLY A 547 9.23 33.57 1.48
C GLY A 547 8.13 34.28 2.29
N ARG A 548 6.85 33.91 2.10
CA ARG A 548 5.68 34.53 2.78
C ARG A 548 5.42 33.86 4.12
N LEU A 549 6.43 33.91 5.03
CA LEU A 549 6.46 33.15 6.28
C LEU A 549 5.32 33.55 7.23
N ASP A 550 4.94 34.83 7.31
CA ASP A 550 3.85 35.28 8.21
C ASP A 550 2.50 34.70 7.79
N GLU A 551 2.26 34.55 6.49
CA GLU A 551 1.03 33.95 5.98
C GLU A 551 1.01 32.44 6.24
N ALA A 552 2.12 31.76 6.00
CA ALA A 552 2.28 30.34 6.34
C ALA A 552 2.01 30.09 7.82
N GLY A 553 2.58 30.92 8.70
CA GLY A 553 2.36 30.84 10.15
C GLY A 553 0.90 31.02 10.56
N ARG A 554 0.17 31.95 9.92
CA ARG A 554 -1.27 32.13 10.18
C ARG A 554 -2.10 30.91 9.80
N ILE A 555 -1.81 30.30 8.64
CA ILE A 555 -2.51 29.09 8.18
C ILE A 555 -2.25 27.93 9.14
N LEU A 556 -0.98 27.67 9.49
CA LEU A 556 -0.59 26.57 10.40
C LEU A 556 -1.17 26.75 11.81
N THR A 557 -1.16 27.99 12.34
CA THR A 557 -1.76 28.31 13.64
C THR A 557 -3.29 28.10 13.60
N GLY A 558 -3.94 28.55 12.52
CA GLY A 558 -5.37 28.35 12.30
C GLY A 558 -5.75 26.86 12.23
N ALA A 559 -5.00 26.06 11.51
CA ALA A 559 -5.20 24.62 11.40
C ALA A 559 -5.02 23.93 12.77
N SER A 560 -3.91 24.21 13.46
CA SER A 560 -3.60 23.65 14.79
C SER A 560 -4.67 23.98 15.83
N SER A 561 -5.20 25.23 15.82
CA SER A 561 -6.26 25.67 16.75
C SER A 561 -7.64 25.10 16.41
N SER A 562 -7.85 24.65 15.18
CA SER A 562 -9.11 24.06 14.70
C SER A 562 -9.21 22.56 14.93
N GLY A 563 -8.23 21.95 15.63
CA GLY A 563 -8.23 20.52 15.94
C GLY A 563 -7.63 19.67 14.83
N ALA A 564 -6.81 20.25 13.95
CA ALA A 564 -6.02 19.47 12.99
C ALA A 564 -5.13 18.46 13.72
N ASP A 565 -4.96 17.31 13.10
CA ASP A 565 -4.03 16.31 13.61
C ASP A 565 -2.60 16.85 13.55
N LEU A 566 -1.97 16.97 14.71
CA LEU A 566 -0.58 17.47 14.78
C LEU A 566 0.39 16.56 14.03
N ASP A 567 0.10 15.27 13.91
CA ASP A 567 0.95 14.34 13.20
C ASP A 567 1.07 14.68 11.70
N LEU A 568 0.01 15.21 11.10
CA LEU A 568 0.03 15.71 9.71
C LEU A 568 0.74 17.06 9.58
N LEU A 569 0.66 17.91 10.61
CA LEU A 569 1.24 19.25 10.56
C LEU A 569 2.70 19.30 11.02
N CYS A 570 3.16 18.35 11.83
CA CYS A 570 4.48 18.37 12.46
C CYS A 570 5.66 18.60 11.49
N PRO A 571 5.75 17.93 10.32
CA PRO A 571 6.84 18.17 9.39
C PRO A 571 6.87 19.61 8.88
N VAL A 572 5.71 20.16 8.54
CA VAL A 572 5.60 21.52 7.99
C VAL A 572 5.78 22.58 9.07
N LEU A 573 5.28 22.32 10.28
CA LEU A 573 5.51 23.16 11.46
C LEU A 573 7.01 23.23 11.80
N ARG A 574 7.72 22.10 11.79
CA ARG A 574 9.18 22.05 11.95
C ARG A 574 9.87 22.99 10.95
N ASP A 575 9.58 22.81 9.66
CA ASP A 575 10.20 23.59 8.58
C ASP A 575 9.87 25.07 8.71
N PHE A 576 8.63 25.39 9.12
CA PHE A 576 8.23 26.76 9.40
C PHE A 576 9.05 27.39 10.53
N TRP A 577 9.20 26.73 11.68
CA TRP A 577 9.96 27.27 12.81
C TRP A 577 11.45 27.43 12.50
N ILE A 578 12.01 26.50 11.72
CA ILE A 578 13.41 26.60 11.26
C ILE A 578 13.58 27.78 10.30
N ARG A 579 12.75 27.88 9.26
CA ARG A 579 12.85 28.94 8.24
C ARG A 579 12.54 30.33 8.77
N SER A 580 11.61 30.45 9.71
CA SER A 580 11.25 31.71 10.35
C SER A 580 12.18 32.11 11.51
N ALA A 581 13.18 31.28 11.84
CA ALA A 581 14.04 31.42 13.03
C ALA A 581 13.30 31.50 14.36
N ARG A 582 12.06 30.96 14.43
CA ARG A 582 11.21 30.96 15.62
C ARG A 582 11.34 29.66 16.42
N LEU A 583 12.56 29.15 16.54
CA LEU A 583 12.85 27.84 17.16
C LEU A 583 12.35 27.72 18.60
N GLY A 584 12.53 28.77 19.41
CA GLY A 584 12.09 28.79 20.81
C GLY A 584 10.56 28.65 20.97
N GLU A 585 9.79 29.27 20.06
CA GLU A 585 8.34 29.14 20.04
C GLU A 585 7.92 27.69 19.70
N GLY A 586 8.58 27.09 18.71
CA GLY A 586 8.37 25.70 18.32
C GLY A 586 8.64 24.70 19.47
N VAL A 587 9.78 24.89 20.16
CA VAL A 587 10.13 24.06 21.35
C VAL A 587 9.09 24.21 22.45
N ALA A 588 8.61 25.44 22.73
CA ALA A 588 7.57 25.70 23.73
C ALA A 588 6.23 25.08 23.34
N PHE A 589 5.81 25.23 22.09
CA PHE A 589 4.59 24.61 21.55
C PHE A 589 4.61 23.08 21.69
N LEU A 590 5.69 22.43 21.24
CA LEU A 590 5.85 20.99 21.34
C LEU A 590 5.97 20.52 22.80
N GLY A 591 6.60 21.32 23.68
CA GLY A 591 6.65 21.06 25.12
C GLY A 591 5.25 21.00 25.73
N LYS A 592 4.35 21.93 25.37
CA LYS A 592 2.96 21.91 25.78
C LYS A 592 2.18 20.72 25.21
N ALA A 593 2.38 20.39 23.94
CA ALA A 593 1.76 19.22 23.33
C ALA A 593 2.21 17.91 24.01
N LEU A 594 3.50 17.78 24.31
CA LEU A 594 4.07 16.63 25.01
C LEU A 594 3.62 16.53 26.49
N SER A 595 3.25 17.63 27.13
CA SER A 595 2.66 17.56 28.48
C SER A 595 1.30 16.83 28.47
N LEU A 596 0.57 16.87 27.34
CA LEU A 596 -0.68 16.16 27.13
C LEU A 596 -0.48 14.75 26.55
N ARG A 597 0.61 14.56 25.77
CA ARG A 597 0.97 13.31 25.11
C ARG A 597 2.41 12.92 25.41
N PRO A 598 2.77 12.55 26.67
CA PRO A 598 4.17 12.41 27.08
C PRO A 598 4.94 11.27 26.40
N ARG A 599 4.26 10.33 25.76
CA ARG A 599 4.85 9.20 25.04
C ARG A 599 4.83 9.36 23.52
N ASP A 600 4.42 10.52 23.01
CA ASP A 600 4.39 10.79 21.58
C ASP A 600 5.84 10.93 21.03
N THR A 601 6.28 9.92 20.30
CA THR A 601 7.65 9.83 19.75
C THR A 601 7.84 10.82 18.61
N ARG A 602 6.84 11.09 17.79
CA ARG A 602 6.91 12.03 16.66
C ARG A 602 7.12 13.46 17.14
N LEU A 603 6.32 13.91 18.12
CA LEU A 603 6.50 15.24 18.73
C LEU A 603 7.89 15.40 19.37
N ARG A 604 8.44 14.32 19.96
CA ARG A 604 9.79 14.34 20.51
C ARG A 604 10.87 14.44 19.43
N ILE A 605 10.71 13.71 18.33
CA ILE A 605 11.64 13.78 17.18
C ILE A 605 11.68 15.21 16.66
N VAL A 606 10.53 15.82 16.37
CA VAL A 606 10.45 17.19 15.87
C VAL A 606 11.08 18.19 16.88
N ARG A 607 10.83 18.03 18.18
CA ARG A 607 11.45 18.88 19.20
C ARG A 607 12.98 18.68 19.25
N GLY A 608 13.47 17.45 19.12
CA GLY A 608 14.88 17.14 18.99
C GLY A 608 15.53 17.82 17.79
N GLU A 609 14.85 17.83 16.65
CA GLU A 609 15.32 18.53 15.44
C GLU A 609 15.38 20.04 15.63
N LEU A 610 14.41 20.64 16.32
CA LEU A 610 14.46 22.07 16.66
C LEU A 610 15.59 22.39 17.62
N PHE A 611 15.89 21.55 18.63
CA PHE A 611 17.06 21.70 19.48
C PHE A 611 18.34 21.60 18.67
N ARG A 612 18.45 20.65 17.75
CA ARG A 612 19.60 20.54 16.83
C ARG A 612 19.77 21.79 16.00
N ALA A 613 18.69 22.32 15.42
CA ALA A 613 18.69 23.54 14.61
C ALA A 613 19.07 24.78 15.44
N SER A 614 18.79 24.82 16.74
CA SER A 614 19.20 25.89 17.66
C SER A 614 20.63 25.75 18.19
N GLY A 615 21.33 24.65 17.86
CA GLY A 615 22.69 24.36 18.36
C GLY A 615 22.72 23.67 19.73
N ASP A 616 21.57 23.40 20.37
CA ASP A 616 21.51 22.64 21.63
C ASP A 616 21.57 21.13 21.34
N THR A 617 22.77 20.70 20.92
CA THR A 617 23.05 19.30 20.58
C THR A 617 22.79 18.35 21.75
N ALA A 618 23.04 18.79 22.98
CA ALA A 618 22.82 17.95 24.16
C ALA A 618 21.33 17.73 24.43
N ALA A 619 20.47 18.73 24.25
CA ALA A 619 19.03 18.55 24.34
C ALA A 619 18.49 17.66 23.21
N ALA A 620 18.97 17.84 21.98
CA ALA A 620 18.60 17.03 20.83
C ALA A 620 18.96 15.54 21.06
N GLU A 621 20.19 15.25 21.52
CA GLU A 621 20.63 13.89 21.85
C GLU A 621 19.74 13.24 22.92
N ARG A 622 19.36 13.99 23.98
CA ARG A 622 18.43 13.46 25.00
C ARG A 622 17.06 13.10 24.44
N GLU A 623 16.51 13.92 23.53
CA GLU A 623 15.21 13.61 22.91
C GLU A 623 15.30 12.34 22.08
N PHE A 624 16.29 12.20 21.19
CA PHE A 624 16.41 11.01 20.33
C PHE A 624 16.73 9.74 21.11
N ARG A 625 17.58 9.80 22.14
CA ARG A 625 17.78 8.65 23.05
C ARG A 625 16.48 8.32 23.81
N GLY A 626 15.72 9.32 24.21
CA GLY A 626 14.41 9.14 24.85
C GLY A 626 13.41 8.46 23.93
N VAL A 627 13.42 8.78 22.63
CA VAL A 627 12.60 8.09 21.62
C VAL A 627 13.05 6.64 21.47
N LEU A 628 14.35 6.37 21.29
CA LEU A 628 14.89 5.01 21.13
C LEU A 628 14.67 4.12 22.36
N ALA A 629 14.62 4.72 23.56
CA ALA A 629 14.28 3.99 24.78
C ALA A 629 12.79 3.59 24.83
N MET A 630 11.90 4.38 24.24
CA MET A 630 10.47 4.10 24.15
C MET A 630 10.14 3.21 22.93
N ASP A 631 10.79 3.47 21.82
CA ASP A 631 10.65 2.77 20.55
C ASP A 631 12.04 2.51 19.92
N PRO A 632 12.67 1.36 20.21
CA PRO A 632 13.95 0.98 19.61
C PRO A 632 13.91 0.80 18.09
N SER A 633 12.71 0.70 17.49
CA SER A 633 12.52 0.55 16.04
C SER A 633 12.44 1.87 15.29
N SER A 634 12.49 3.02 15.98
CA SER A 634 12.43 4.35 15.35
C SER A 634 13.67 4.63 14.50
N GLU A 635 13.51 4.55 13.18
CA GLU A 635 14.58 4.81 12.21
C GLU A 635 14.98 6.30 12.23
N ASP A 636 13.99 7.21 12.29
CA ASP A 636 14.22 8.65 12.31
C ASP A 636 15.05 9.08 13.55
N ALA A 637 14.73 8.54 14.71
CA ALA A 637 15.46 8.87 15.92
C ALA A 637 16.91 8.33 15.90
N LEU A 638 17.11 7.12 15.34
CA LEU A 638 18.44 6.57 15.16
C LEU A 638 19.27 7.38 14.18
N GLU A 639 18.70 7.72 13.02
CA GLU A 639 19.38 8.50 11.98
C GLU A 639 19.82 9.86 12.52
N ALA A 640 18.91 10.55 13.22
CA ALA A 640 19.20 11.83 13.85
C ALA A 640 20.31 11.73 14.93
N LEU A 641 20.27 10.67 15.76
CA LEU A 641 21.29 10.43 16.80
C LEU A 641 22.65 10.11 16.18
N VAL A 642 22.69 9.23 15.17
CA VAL A 642 23.91 8.90 14.42
C VAL A 642 24.50 10.14 13.76
N GLY A 643 23.67 11.00 13.17
CA GLY A 643 24.09 12.29 12.62
C GLY A 643 24.77 13.16 13.65
N ILE A 644 24.15 13.35 14.83
CA ILE A 644 24.72 14.13 15.92
C ILE A 644 26.08 13.58 16.39
N LEU A 645 26.18 12.26 16.53
CA LEU A 645 27.42 11.61 16.98
C LEU A 645 28.54 11.79 15.95
N ASN A 646 28.23 11.69 14.65
CA ASN A 646 29.20 11.92 13.58
C ASN A 646 29.67 13.39 13.53
N ASP A 647 28.74 14.35 13.64
CA ASP A 647 29.03 15.80 13.66
C ASP A 647 29.91 16.15 14.88
N ALA A 648 29.75 15.43 15.98
CA ALA A 648 30.60 15.57 17.18
C ALA A 648 31.96 14.83 17.10
N GLY A 649 32.31 14.22 15.97
CA GLY A 649 33.51 13.43 15.78
C GLY A 649 33.53 12.08 16.51
N LYS A 650 32.40 11.60 17.00
CA LYS A 650 32.20 10.34 17.71
C LYS A 650 31.81 9.19 16.80
N GLY A 651 32.53 9.00 15.68
CA GLY A 651 32.17 8.03 14.64
C GLY A 651 32.11 6.58 15.13
N GLU A 652 32.98 6.20 16.11
CA GLU A 652 32.90 4.85 16.70
C GLU A 652 31.64 4.64 17.55
N ASP A 653 31.21 5.65 18.32
CA ASP A 653 29.95 5.61 19.08
C ASP A 653 28.74 5.53 18.12
N ALA A 654 28.76 6.26 16.99
CA ALA A 654 27.74 6.22 15.96
C ALA A 654 27.64 4.81 15.33
N ALA A 655 28.78 4.21 14.99
CA ALA A 655 28.83 2.87 14.41
C ALA A 655 28.35 1.79 15.38
N ARG A 656 28.77 1.91 16.65
CA ARG A 656 28.30 1.02 17.73
C ARG A 656 26.79 1.16 17.94
N GLN A 657 26.25 2.39 17.98
CA GLN A 657 24.83 2.63 18.12
C GLN A 657 24.04 1.98 16.96
N SER A 658 24.57 2.03 15.73
CA SER A 658 23.98 1.35 14.57
C SER A 658 23.99 -0.17 14.75
N ALA A 659 25.08 -0.75 15.21
CA ALA A 659 25.19 -2.19 15.45
C ALA A 659 24.24 -2.66 16.56
N ASP A 660 24.16 -1.92 17.67
CA ASP A 660 23.29 -2.23 18.81
C ASP A 660 21.80 -2.13 18.44
N SER A 661 21.45 -1.23 17.50
CA SER A 661 20.07 -1.00 17.05
C SER A 661 19.64 -1.92 15.89
N ALA A 662 20.58 -2.55 15.19
CA ALA A 662 20.30 -3.38 14.02
C ALA A 662 19.24 -4.49 14.27
N PRO A 663 19.27 -5.23 15.41
CA PRO A 663 18.25 -6.24 15.69
C PRO A 663 16.84 -5.66 15.88
N SER A 664 16.73 -4.42 16.36
CA SER A 664 15.46 -3.72 16.59
C SER A 664 14.95 -3.01 15.33
N GLN A 665 15.79 -2.88 14.31
CA GLN A 665 15.50 -2.21 13.04
C GLN A 665 15.79 -3.12 11.84
N PRO A 666 15.13 -4.28 11.75
CA PRO A 666 15.44 -5.30 10.74
C PRO A 666 15.18 -4.84 9.29
N ARG A 667 14.61 -3.65 9.09
CA ARG A 667 14.23 -3.08 7.79
C ARG A 667 15.05 -1.86 7.40
N ASN A 668 15.94 -1.40 8.27
CA ASN A 668 16.77 -0.24 8.01
C ASN A 668 18.07 -0.66 7.30
N GLN A 669 18.05 -0.64 5.96
CA GLN A 669 19.19 -1.03 5.13
C GLN A 669 20.44 -0.25 5.47
N GLN A 670 20.33 1.08 5.62
CA GLN A 670 21.48 1.94 5.93
C GLN A 670 22.08 1.61 7.29
N ASN A 671 21.24 1.29 8.27
CA ASN A 671 21.69 0.86 9.58
C ASN A 671 22.45 -0.47 9.51
N HIS A 672 21.94 -1.44 8.75
CA HIS A 672 22.63 -2.72 8.52
C HIS A 672 23.97 -2.54 7.81
N LEU A 673 24.06 -1.65 6.82
CA LEU A 673 25.33 -1.34 6.13
C LEU A 673 26.35 -0.69 7.07
N ARG A 674 25.92 0.21 7.96
CA ARG A 674 26.79 0.80 8.98
C ARG A 674 27.25 -0.25 10.00
N ALA A 675 26.33 -1.10 10.44
CA ALA A 675 26.63 -2.21 11.34
C ALA A 675 27.61 -3.21 10.70
N ALA A 676 27.45 -3.54 9.43
CA ALA A 676 28.38 -4.41 8.70
C ALA A 676 29.81 -3.84 8.69
N LYS A 677 29.97 -2.52 8.46
CA LYS A 677 31.28 -1.85 8.54
C LYS A 677 31.87 -1.89 9.97
N TYR A 678 31.03 -1.73 10.99
CA TYR A 678 31.47 -1.85 12.40
C TYR A 678 32.00 -3.25 12.68
N PHE A 679 31.27 -4.32 12.31
CA PHE A 679 31.73 -5.71 12.49
C PHE A 679 32.98 -6.02 11.66
N GLU A 680 33.10 -5.47 10.45
CA GLU A 680 34.31 -5.60 9.63
C GLU A 680 35.55 -5.02 10.35
N SER A 681 35.42 -3.81 10.95
CA SER A 681 36.49 -3.16 11.69
C SER A 681 36.96 -3.95 12.94
N ARG A 682 36.07 -4.81 13.46
CA ARG A 682 36.34 -5.71 14.59
C ARG A 682 36.80 -7.11 14.16
N GLY A 683 36.86 -7.40 12.86
CA GLY A 683 37.23 -8.73 12.35
C GLY A 683 36.13 -9.79 12.54
N ASP A 684 34.91 -9.39 12.94
CA ASP A 684 33.76 -10.28 13.10
C ASP A 684 33.10 -10.51 11.72
N ARG A 685 33.55 -11.56 11.06
CA ARG A 685 33.07 -11.91 9.71
C ARG A 685 31.63 -12.41 9.68
N ASP A 686 31.20 -13.16 10.70
CA ASP A 686 29.82 -13.66 10.78
C ASP A 686 28.84 -12.52 11.06
N GLY A 687 29.17 -11.61 11.97
CA GLY A 687 28.41 -10.40 12.22
C GLY A 687 28.33 -9.52 10.97
N GLN A 688 29.44 -9.34 10.24
CA GLN A 688 29.46 -8.60 8.97
C GLN A 688 28.51 -9.21 7.94
N VAL A 689 28.62 -10.52 7.67
CA VAL A 689 27.77 -11.22 6.69
C VAL A 689 26.32 -11.21 7.12
N GLY A 690 26.03 -11.41 8.42
CA GLY A 690 24.68 -11.31 8.95
C GLY A 690 24.03 -9.95 8.68
N CYS A 691 24.79 -8.87 8.86
CA CYS A 691 24.31 -7.51 8.56
C CYS A 691 24.16 -7.25 7.06
N LEU A 692 25.06 -7.77 6.22
CA LEU A 692 24.93 -7.63 4.76
C LEU A 692 23.69 -8.36 4.22
N LEU A 693 23.44 -9.59 4.69
CA LEU A 693 22.20 -10.32 4.34
C LEU A 693 20.93 -9.61 4.84
N ALA A 694 21.01 -8.96 6.00
CA ALA A 694 19.89 -8.14 6.48
C ALA A 694 19.73 -6.86 5.65
N ALA A 695 20.81 -6.24 5.18
CA ALA A 695 20.78 -5.08 4.30
C ALA A 695 20.16 -5.40 2.93
N GLU A 696 20.51 -6.55 2.35
CA GLU A 696 19.91 -7.06 1.12
C GLU A 696 18.38 -7.19 1.24
N ARG A 697 17.92 -7.81 2.31
CA ARG A 697 16.47 -7.98 2.59
C ARG A 697 15.75 -6.70 2.95
N SER A 698 16.45 -5.61 3.16
CA SER A 698 15.89 -4.35 3.65
C SER A 698 15.80 -3.25 2.59
N GLY A 699 16.37 -3.47 1.39
CA GLY A 699 16.36 -2.47 0.34
C GLY A 699 17.08 -2.91 -0.93
N PRO A 700 17.09 -2.08 -1.96
CA PRO A 700 17.69 -2.41 -3.25
C PRO A 700 19.21 -2.58 -3.13
N VAL A 701 19.73 -3.53 -3.89
CA VAL A 701 21.16 -3.81 -4.01
C VAL A 701 21.57 -3.78 -5.49
N ASN A 702 22.87 -3.76 -5.75
CA ASN A 702 23.45 -3.77 -7.10
C ASN A 702 24.40 -4.95 -7.27
N ALA A 703 24.85 -5.17 -8.51
CA ALA A 703 25.76 -6.29 -8.83
C ALA A 703 27.05 -6.28 -7.99
N THR A 704 27.59 -5.11 -7.67
CA THR A 704 28.79 -4.99 -6.84
C THR A 704 28.53 -5.41 -5.39
N PHE A 705 27.36 -5.08 -4.84
CA PHE A 705 26.96 -5.53 -3.50
C PHE A 705 26.88 -7.05 -3.43
N GLU A 706 26.16 -7.67 -4.38
CA GLU A 706 25.98 -9.12 -4.46
C GLU A 706 27.31 -9.85 -4.63
N LEU A 707 28.20 -9.34 -5.49
CA LEU A 707 29.54 -9.88 -5.65
C LEU A 707 30.36 -9.78 -4.36
N THR A 708 30.24 -8.67 -3.64
CA THR A 708 30.92 -8.48 -2.34
C THR A 708 30.40 -9.49 -1.32
N LEU A 709 29.09 -9.67 -1.24
CA LEU A 709 28.47 -10.63 -0.32
C LEU A 709 28.88 -12.07 -0.65
N ALA A 710 28.87 -12.44 -1.95
CA ALA A 710 29.34 -13.73 -2.40
C ALA A 710 30.80 -14.02 -1.99
N LEU A 711 31.70 -13.04 -2.13
CA LEU A 711 33.10 -13.18 -1.72
C LEU A 711 33.25 -13.34 -0.18
N LYS A 712 32.42 -12.65 0.61
CA LYS A 712 32.42 -12.81 2.07
C LYS A 712 31.87 -14.18 2.48
N LEU A 713 30.85 -14.67 1.81
CA LEU A 713 30.29 -16.03 2.01
C LEU A 713 31.31 -17.13 1.65
N TYR A 714 32.06 -16.94 0.56
CA TYR A 714 33.18 -17.84 0.22
C TYR A 714 34.21 -17.93 1.32
N GLN A 715 34.59 -16.79 1.94
CA GLN A 715 35.52 -16.75 3.07
C GLN A 715 35.02 -17.53 4.29
N LEU A 716 33.71 -17.64 4.45
CA LEU A 716 33.02 -18.43 5.49
C LEU A 716 32.73 -19.89 5.06
N LYS A 717 33.16 -20.30 3.86
CA LYS A 717 32.91 -21.63 3.27
C LYS A 717 31.42 -21.95 3.12
N ARG A 718 30.56 -20.92 2.95
CA ARG A 718 29.12 -21.05 2.70
C ARG A 718 28.89 -21.12 1.18
N MET A 719 29.24 -22.27 0.57
CA MET A 719 29.35 -22.40 -0.89
C MET A 719 28.00 -22.24 -1.62
N ASP A 720 26.91 -22.80 -1.08
CA ASP A 720 25.57 -22.69 -1.70
C ASP A 720 25.10 -21.23 -1.76
N ALA A 721 25.17 -20.54 -0.64
CA ALA A 721 24.82 -19.11 -0.57
C ALA A 721 25.75 -18.26 -1.46
N MET A 722 27.04 -18.55 -1.52
CA MET A 722 27.99 -17.88 -2.43
C MET A 722 27.55 -18.01 -3.88
N MET A 723 27.21 -19.24 -4.33
CA MET A 723 26.78 -19.49 -5.71
C MET A 723 25.48 -18.77 -6.05
N GLU A 724 24.55 -18.69 -5.11
CA GLU A 724 23.30 -17.95 -5.23
C GLU A 724 23.59 -16.46 -5.48
N HIS A 725 24.37 -15.81 -4.60
CA HIS A 725 24.70 -14.38 -4.73
C HIS A 725 25.56 -14.08 -5.95
N LEU A 726 26.40 -15.02 -6.44
CA LEU A 726 27.06 -14.89 -7.74
C LEU A 726 26.06 -14.91 -8.90
N GLY A 727 25.02 -15.74 -8.82
CA GLY A 727 23.93 -15.78 -9.79
C GLY A 727 23.17 -14.45 -9.83
N GLU A 728 22.82 -13.89 -8.67
CA GLU A 728 22.17 -12.59 -8.55
C GLU A 728 23.06 -11.46 -9.07
N ALA A 729 24.35 -11.44 -8.70
CA ALA A 729 25.30 -10.46 -9.22
C ALA A 729 25.38 -10.47 -10.75
N ARG A 730 25.36 -11.66 -11.37
CA ARG A 730 25.34 -11.80 -12.83
C ARG A 730 24.06 -11.24 -13.44
N ARG A 731 22.91 -11.55 -12.85
CA ARG A 731 21.60 -11.05 -13.32
C ARG A 731 21.54 -9.54 -13.24
N LEU A 732 21.94 -8.96 -12.10
CA LEU A 732 21.98 -7.52 -11.91
C LEU A 732 22.95 -6.82 -12.85
N SER A 733 24.17 -7.35 -13.07
CA SER A 733 25.13 -6.74 -13.99
C SER A 733 24.63 -6.73 -15.42
N ALA A 734 23.93 -7.79 -15.87
CA ALA A 734 23.27 -7.82 -17.16
C ALA A 734 22.15 -6.77 -17.24
N PHE A 735 21.43 -6.63 -16.17
CA PHE A 735 20.36 -5.64 -16.03
C PHE A 735 20.86 -4.20 -16.00
N GLU A 736 22.01 -3.95 -15.38
CA GLU A 736 22.71 -2.66 -15.34
C GLU A 736 23.36 -2.30 -16.70
N GLY A 737 23.29 -3.20 -17.67
CA GLY A 737 23.86 -3.00 -19.01
C GLY A 737 25.39 -3.02 -18.99
N ASN A 738 26.01 -3.82 -18.11
CA ASN A 738 27.45 -3.94 -17.98
C ASN A 738 27.94 -5.34 -18.46
N PRO A 739 28.10 -5.57 -19.78
CA PRO A 739 28.43 -6.88 -20.32
C PRO A 739 29.78 -7.40 -19.84
N GLU A 740 30.79 -6.54 -19.65
CA GLU A 740 32.13 -6.97 -19.22
C GLU A 740 32.09 -7.53 -17.79
N VAL A 741 31.32 -6.92 -16.90
CA VAL A 741 31.13 -7.42 -15.53
C VAL A 741 30.31 -8.71 -15.57
N THR A 742 29.28 -8.77 -16.40
CA THR A 742 28.44 -9.97 -16.58
C THR A 742 29.28 -11.18 -17.05
N ASP A 743 30.15 -10.98 -18.03
CA ASP A 743 31.04 -12.04 -18.55
C ASP A 743 32.06 -12.44 -17.49
N SER A 744 32.62 -11.48 -16.74
CA SER A 744 33.56 -11.76 -15.65
C SER A 744 32.93 -12.59 -14.53
N ILE A 745 31.69 -12.26 -14.13
CA ILE A 745 30.95 -13.03 -13.11
C ILE A 745 30.59 -14.42 -13.68
N THR A 746 30.18 -14.51 -14.94
CA THR A 746 29.87 -15.80 -15.59
C THR A 746 31.10 -16.73 -15.60
N GLY A 747 32.27 -16.17 -15.90
CA GLY A 747 33.55 -16.92 -15.81
C GLY A 747 33.89 -17.32 -14.37
N LEU A 748 33.58 -16.51 -13.38
CA LEU A 748 33.76 -16.84 -11.96
C LEU A 748 32.83 -17.97 -11.53
N ILE A 749 31.55 -17.90 -11.88
CA ILE A 749 30.56 -18.97 -11.63
C ILE A 749 31.05 -20.30 -12.20
N ALA A 750 31.52 -20.32 -13.47
CA ALA A 750 32.01 -21.53 -14.08
C ALA A 750 33.23 -22.17 -13.34
N ARG A 751 34.12 -21.32 -12.83
CA ARG A 751 35.27 -21.80 -12.04
C ARG A 751 34.84 -22.33 -10.65
N MET A 752 33.91 -21.61 -9.97
CA MET A 752 33.45 -21.98 -8.65
C MET A 752 32.51 -23.18 -8.64
N ARG A 753 31.83 -23.45 -9.75
CA ARG A 753 30.90 -24.58 -9.90
C ARG A 753 31.60 -25.92 -9.64
N ALA A 754 32.77 -26.13 -10.19
CA ALA A 754 33.54 -27.35 -9.97
C ALA A 754 33.98 -27.55 -8.51
N GLU A 755 34.20 -26.45 -7.79
CA GLU A 755 34.52 -26.47 -6.34
C GLU A 755 33.26 -26.73 -5.50
N TRP A 756 32.13 -26.13 -5.89
CA TRP A 756 30.84 -26.35 -5.30
C TRP A 756 30.35 -27.79 -5.45
N GLU A 757 30.43 -28.36 -6.66
CA GLU A 757 30.04 -29.75 -6.93
C GLU A 757 30.84 -30.74 -6.07
N ARG A 758 32.15 -30.53 -5.93
CA ARG A 758 33.01 -31.34 -5.03
C ARG A 758 32.61 -31.23 -3.56
N ALA A 759 32.09 -30.07 -3.12
CA ALA A 759 31.62 -29.87 -1.76
C ALA A 759 30.26 -30.57 -1.46
N GLN A 760 29.50 -30.94 -2.53
CA GLN A 760 28.23 -31.67 -2.41
C GLN A 760 28.43 -33.21 -2.46
N GLU A 761 29.61 -33.72 -2.82
CA GLU A 761 29.89 -35.15 -2.78
C GLU A 761 29.92 -35.63 -1.32
N PRO A 762 29.16 -36.69 -0.95
CA PRO A 762 29.22 -37.22 0.40
C PRO A 762 30.63 -37.77 0.68
N GLN A 763 31.26 -37.28 1.76
CA GLN A 763 32.52 -37.80 2.28
C GLN A 763 32.33 -39.18 2.86
#